data_87d7b3a8726db66a41f8a65d9a694f4a
#
_entry.id   87d7b3a8726db66a41f8a65d9a694f4a
#
_cell.length_a   1.000
_cell.length_b   1.000
_cell.length_c   1.000
_cell.angle_alpha   90.00
_cell.angle_beta   90.00
_cell.angle_gamma   90.00
#
_symmetry.space_group_name_H-M   'P 1'
#
loop_
_entity.id
_entity.type
_entity.pdbx_description
1 polymer ?
#
loop_
_entity_poly.entity_id
_entity_poly.type
_entity_poly.pdbx_seq_one_letter_code
_entity_poly.pdbx_strand_id
1 'polypeptide(L)'
;MNVRDPDRKEVPMKKIVIIGANDFQRPLIKKAGEMGYETHVFAWRDGATGAGDADFFYEISITEKEQILEICRKIQPDAVATIGSDLANITVQYLAEKLGLPGNSSACIENSTNKFAMRTAFQKAGIPVPFFQAVSVGDRVFPESFPVIVKPTDRSGSRAITKVYTQEELEQAIIQAAEQSFENRAIVEEYIEGAEYSVETISYKGEHTCLAVTKKFTTGSPHYIETGHLQPAPVSEEMYGKIQDTVFRALDALEIRNGAGHSELRIDKAGNIRIIEIGSRMGGDCIGSDLVPLSTGQDFVAMAVDTAAGKPPVFTEKKKKVSAIRFLMDSNDLKHLQELQKEHPDKVKKVVLEGDVEQAQITDSGSRPGFFILQTDTMEEMEELFYRGPWENPLRELPETPIQKLRFTGNSREDAETTPVHNHFYMKREDLLPYSFGGNKVRFAQKFIEDMKREHCDSMIIYGNYHSNLCRILATLCYQLHLPCYMVHNTEDVKEDKETENSRIIRSMGVTEIPCKKTEIADAVQKAVDELREKGCKPYYIYGNTRGEGREWVPMEAYREVYQEICCQERKMGTHFDYIFLASSTNATQSGLLAGSLEEGDERNIVGISVSRNETRGKKVIARNLEEYAQMHKSSLPQNFKEKILFTDQYMENGYGTYSQDTADLIRSIYRSEGIPLDMTYTGKAFCGMVKYLEDHQIRNKNILFLHTGGTPLFFDFLEEYNL
;
A
#
# COMPACT_ATOMS: atom_id res chain seq x y z
N MET A 1 -63.92 19.34 -15.94
CA MET A 1 -64.24 19.91 -14.64
C MET A 1 -63.96 18.85 -13.57
N ASN A 2 -62.78 18.90 -12.96
CA ASN A 2 -62.45 18.03 -11.82
C ASN A 2 -63.09 18.63 -10.57
N VAL A 3 -64.11 17.95 -10.05
CA VAL A 3 -64.76 18.29 -8.80
C VAL A 3 -63.75 18.00 -7.68
N ARG A 4 -63.22 19.05 -7.03
CA ARG A 4 -62.43 18.91 -5.79
C ARG A 4 -63.41 18.45 -4.69
N ASP A 5 -63.10 17.33 -4.09
CA ASP A 5 -63.78 16.82 -2.88
C ASP A 5 -63.52 17.78 -1.72
N PRO A 6 -64.57 18.47 -1.18
CA PRO A 6 -64.40 19.49 -0.13
C PRO A 6 -64.06 18.91 1.25
N ASP A 7 -64.06 17.58 1.45
CA ASP A 7 -63.80 16.94 2.74
C ASP A 7 -62.40 16.32 2.87
N ARG A 8 -61.53 16.49 1.88
CA ARG A 8 -60.13 16.11 2.03
C ARG A 8 -59.43 17.11 3.00
N LYS A 9 -59.43 16.82 4.31
CA LYS A 9 -58.54 17.49 5.27
C LYS A 9 -57.14 17.37 4.74
N GLU A 10 -56.51 18.47 4.33
CA GLU A 10 -55.09 18.52 4.04
C GLU A 10 -54.34 18.00 5.29
N VAL A 11 -53.74 16.84 5.19
CA VAL A 11 -52.84 16.35 6.25
C VAL A 11 -51.70 17.35 6.26
N PRO A 12 -51.46 18.05 7.38
CA PRO A 12 -50.41 19.06 7.45
C PRO A 12 -49.07 18.37 7.07
N MET A 13 -48.32 19.01 6.18
CA MET A 13 -47.02 18.51 5.75
C MET A 13 -46.11 18.36 6.96
N LYS A 14 -45.51 17.20 7.15
CA LYS A 14 -44.57 16.93 8.24
C LYS A 14 -43.31 17.75 8.06
N LYS A 15 -42.73 18.22 9.13
CA LYS A 15 -41.56 19.10 9.15
C LYS A 15 -40.37 18.39 9.76
N ILE A 16 -39.22 18.53 9.15
CA ILE A 16 -37.97 18.03 9.68
C ILE A 16 -36.94 19.16 9.79
N VAL A 17 -36.28 19.25 10.94
CA VAL A 17 -35.11 20.10 11.14
C VAL A 17 -33.85 19.30 10.91
N ILE A 18 -32.96 19.81 10.05
CA ILE A 18 -31.68 19.18 9.73
C ILE A 18 -30.56 20.11 10.16
N ILE A 19 -29.59 19.58 10.91
CA ILE A 19 -28.42 20.30 11.38
C ILE A 19 -27.22 19.93 10.52
N GLY A 20 -26.69 20.93 9.79
CA GLY A 20 -25.61 20.78 8.83
C GLY A 20 -26.07 20.65 7.37
N ALA A 21 -25.26 21.15 6.44
CA ALA A 21 -25.62 21.23 5.01
C ALA A 21 -24.42 21.03 4.06
N ASN A 22 -23.30 20.44 4.50
CA ASN A 22 -22.18 20.15 3.62
C ASN A 22 -22.47 18.93 2.70
N ASP A 23 -21.55 18.56 1.85
CA ASP A 23 -21.73 17.48 0.88
C ASP A 23 -22.07 16.13 1.52
N PHE A 24 -21.54 15.82 2.70
CA PHE A 24 -21.85 14.57 3.42
C PHE A 24 -23.25 14.58 4.08
N GLN A 25 -23.84 15.75 4.31
CA GLN A 25 -25.17 15.91 4.90
C GLN A 25 -26.27 16.13 3.84
N ARG A 26 -25.88 16.59 2.65
CA ARG A 26 -26.78 16.84 1.53
C ARG A 26 -27.70 15.64 1.18
N PRO A 27 -27.24 14.36 1.25
CA PRO A 27 -28.11 13.20 1.05
C PRO A 27 -29.31 13.14 1.98
N LEU A 28 -29.15 13.57 3.26
CA LEU A 28 -30.25 13.62 4.22
C LEU A 28 -31.30 14.66 3.84
N ILE A 29 -30.88 15.86 3.40
CA ILE A 29 -31.80 16.93 2.98
C ILE A 29 -32.66 16.47 1.81
N LYS A 30 -32.02 15.90 0.78
CA LYS A 30 -32.72 15.37 -0.39
C LYS A 30 -33.69 14.23 -0.04
N LYS A 31 -33.21 13.27 0.77
CA LYS A 31 -34.03 12.12 1.16
C LYS A 31 -35.25 12.54 2.00
N ALA A 32 -35.09 13.49 2.91
CA ALA A 32 -36.20 14.02 3.71
C ALA A 32 -37.27 14.68 2.80
N GLY A 33 -36.85 15.48 1.81
CA GLY A 33 -37.74 16.06 0.80
C GLY A 33 -38.45 14.99 -0.05
N GLU A 34 -37.73 13.96 -0.52
CA GLU A 34 -38.30 12.82 -1.26
C GLU A 34 -39.34 12.05 -0.43
N MET A 35 -39.16 11.97 0.90
CA MET A 35 -40.09 11.35 1.84
C MET A 35 -41.27 12.25 2.19
N GLY A 36 -41.38 13.47 1.62
CA GLY A 36 -42.48 14.38 1.74
C GLY A 36 -42.42 15.24 3.00
N TYR A 37 -41.24 15.45 3.58
CA TYR A 37 -41.05 16.41 4.67
C TYR A 37 -40.76 17.81 4.14
N GLU A 38 -41.31 18.84 4.80
CA GLU A 38 -40.82 20.23 4.70
C GLU A 38 -39.52 20.35 5.45
N THR A 39 -38.42 20.69 4.75
CA THR A 39 -37.05 20.66 5.23
C THR A 39 -36.61 22.04 5.77
N HIS A 40 -36.21 22.12 7.02
CA HIS A 40 -35.66 23.30 7.68
C HIS A 40 -34.21 23.05 8.05
N VAL A 41 -33.24 23.67 7.33
CA VAL A 41 -31.82 23.36 7.46
C VAL A 41 -31.07 24.50 8.12
N PHE A 42 -30.24 24.17 9.13
CA PHE A 42 -29.40 25.10 9.86
C PHE A 42 -27.93 24.81 9.62
N ALA A 43 -27.19 25.76 9.08
CA ALA A 43 -25.72 25.64 8.83
C ALA A 43 -25.10 27.02 8.60
N TRP A 44 -23.77 27.12 8.65
CA TRP A 44 -23.03 28.21 8.04
C TRP A 44 -23.27 28.24 6.55
N ARG A 45 -23.28 29.44 5.95
CA ARG A 45 -23.42 29.58 4.49
C ARG A 45 -22.23 29.02 3.74
N ASP A 46 -21.05 29.27 4.27
CA ASP A 46 -19.80 28.78 3.69
C ASP A 46 -19.71 27.24 3.80
N GLY A 47 -19.47 26.57 2.67
CA GLY A 47 -19.47 25.12 2.57
C GLY A 47 -20.83 24.42 2.64
N ALA A 48 -21.95 25.16 2.66
CA ALA A 48 -23.30 24.61 2.70
C ALA A 48 -23.83 24.27 1.30
N THR A 49 -23.25 23.24 0.66
CA THR A 49 -23.64 22.78 -0.69
C THR A 49 -25.09 22.30 -0.77
N GLY A 50 -25.63 21.78 0.35
CA GLY A 50 -27.04 21.35 0.49
C GLY A 50 -28.04 22.47 0.71
N ALA A 51 -27.62 23.73 0.88
CA ALA A 51 -28.54 24.84 1.14
C ALA A 51 -29.59 25.05 0.03
N GLY A 52 -29.23 24.77 -1.23
CA GLY A 52 -30.14 24.88 -2.36
C GLY A 52 -31.13 23.72 -2.50
N ASP A 53 -30.96 22.64 -1.77
CA ASP A 53 -31.88 21.48 -1.75
C ASP A 53 -32.91 21.57 -0.60
N ALA A 54 -32.80 22.59 0.29
CA ALA A 54 -33.69 22.80 1.43
C ALA A 54 -34.88 23.70 1.10
N ASP A 55 -36.07 23.43 1.67
CA ASP A 55 -37.21 24.33 1.55
C ASP A 55 -36.97 25.65 2.32
N PHE A 56 -36.34 25.54 3.49
CA PHE A 56 -35.94 26.67 4.33
C PHE A 56 -34.50 26.51 4.81
N PHE A 57 -33.64 27.49 4.53
CA PHE A 57 -32.28 27.54 5.00
C PHE A 57 -32.06 28.69 5.99
N TYR A 58 -31.49 28.38 7.14
CA TYR A 58 -31.16 29.30 8.20
C TYR A 58 -29.65 29.40 8.38
N GLU A 59 -29.08 30.56 8.12
CA GLU A 59 -27.66 30.83 8.27
C GLU A 59 -27.29 31.02 9.75
N ILE A 60 -27.28 29.92 10.49
CA ILE A 60 -26.97 29.87 11.93
C ILE A 60 -26.01 28.73 12.16
N SER A 61 -24.95 28.96 12.94
CA SER A 61 -23.99 27.91 13.30
C SER A 61 -24.67 26.71 13.92
N ILE A 62 -24.23 25.52 13.54
CA ILE A 62 -24.69 24.25 14.11
C ILE A 62 -24.46 24.14 15.62
N THR A 63 -23.61 25.00 16.21
CA THR A 63 -23.30 25.05 17.64
C THR A 63 -24.21 25.99 18.45
N GLU A 64 -24.94 26.90 17.77
CA GLU A 64 -25.83 27.87 18.38
C GLU A 64 -27.21 27.24 18.77
N LYS A 65 -27.14 26.18 19.58
CA LYS A 65 -28.28 25.30 19.87
C LYS A 65 -29.47 26.01 20.52
N GLU A 66 -29.24 27.04 21.35
CA GLU A 66 -30.30 27.83 21.98
C GLU A 66 -31.03 28.68 20.94
N GLN A 67 -30.31 29.34 20.05
CA GLN A 67 -30.92 30.15 18.98
C GLN A 67 -31.71 29.28 18.01
N ILE A 68 -31.18 28.09 17.67
CA ILE A 68 -31.87 27.12 16.83
C ILE A 68 -33.13 26.63 17.51
N LEU A 69 -33.09 26.34 18.84
CA LEU A 69 -34.24 25.90 19.61
C LEU A 69 -35.40 26.93 19.60
N GLU A 70 -35.09 28.23 19.72
CA GLU A 70 -36.11 29.29 19.66
C GLU A 70 -36.86 29.31 18.30
N ILE A 71 -36.14 29.04 17.21
CA ILE A 71 -36.73 28.96 15.87
C ILE A 71 -37.52 27.64 15.73
N CYS A 72 -36.98 26.51 16.22
CA CYS A 72 -37.67 25.22 16.21
C CYS A 72 -39.00 25.25 16.97
N ARG A 73 -39.10 25.99 18.08
CA ARG A 73 -40.38 26.17 18.78
C ARG A 73 -41.46 26.85 17.93
N LYS A 74 -41.05 27.68 16.95
CA LYS A 74 -42.01 28.30 16.00
C LYS A 74 -42.31 27.38 14.83
N ILE A 75 -41.32 26.60 14.37
CA ILE A 75 -41.47 25.62 13.28
C ILE A 75 -42.36 24.45 13.72
N GLN A 76 -42.21 24.00 14.97
CA GLN A 76 -42.84 22.80 15.54
C GLN A 76 -42.51 21.54 14.67
N PRO A 77 -41.22 21.15 14.59
CA PRO A 77 -40.82 20.02 13.73
C PRO A 77 -41.33 18.70 14.31
N ASP A 78 -41.62 17.73 13.41
CA ASP A 78 -41.93 16.34 13.74
C ASP A 78 -40.68 15.49 13.97
N ALA A 79 -39.50 15.95 13.47
CA ALA A 79 -38.23 15.27 13.61
C ALA A 79 -37.04 16.25 13.57
N VAL A 80 -35.94 15.87 14.22
CA VAL A 80 -34.64 16.54 14.12
C VAL A 80 -33.59 15.50 13.76
N ALA A 81 -32.73 15.78 12.76
CA ALA A 81 -31.75 14.81 12.28
C ALA A 81 -30.44 15.44 11.81
N THR A 82 -29.38 14.63 11.75
CA THR A 82 -28.12 14.89 11.06
C THR A 82 -27.47 13.57 10.66
N ILE A 83 -26.52 13.65 9.72
CA ILE A 83 -25.62 12.54 9.37
C ILE A 83 -24.18 13.05 9.27
N GLY A 84 -23.18 12.19 9.44
CA GLY A 84 -21.77 12.48 9.15
C GLY A 84 -21.08 13.51 10.05
N SER A 85 -21.69 13.94 11.17
CA SER A 85 -21.10 14.97 12.06
C SER A 85 -21.47 14.76 13.52
N ASP A 86 -20.49 14.51 14.37
CA ASP A 86 -20.67 14.38 15.82
C ASP A 86 -21.06 15.73 16.44
N LEU A 87 -20.44 16.81 15.98
CA LEU A 87 -20.75 18.17 16.46
C LEU A 87 -22.21 18.57 16.17
N ALA A 88 -22.71 18.27 14.97
CA ALA A 88 -24.10 18.49 14.63
C ALA A 88 -25.05 17.60 15.45
N ASN A 89 -24.64 16.36 15.75
CA ASN A 89 -25.43 15.42 16.52
C ASN A 89 -25.65 15.89 17.96
N ILE A 90 -24.69 16.56 18.60
CA ILE A 90 -24.86 17.20 19.90
C ILE A 90 -26.08 18.16 19.90
N THR A 91 -26.16 18.97 18.86
CA THR A 91 -27.28 19.91 18.69
C THR A 91 -28.59 19.20 18.38
N VAL A 92 -28.59 18.16 17.52
CA VAL A 92 -29.78 17.35 17.24
C VAL A 92 -30.37 16.76 18.50
N GLN A 93 -29.57 16.13 19.35
CA GLN A 93 -30.04 15.48 20.56
C GLN A 93 -30.52 16.51 21.60
N TYR A 94 -29.82 17.66 21.72
CA TYR A 94 -30.29 18.76 22.56
C TYR A 94 -31.68 19.26 22.13
N LEU A 95 -31.90 19.45 20.83
CA LEU A 95 -33.20 19.88 20.30
C LEU A 95 -34.27 18.81 20.51
N ALA A 96 -33.95 17.54 20.24
CA ALA A 96 -34.88 16.43 20.46
C ALA A 96 -35.37 16.36 21.91
N GLU A 97 -34.45 16.46 22.88
CA GLU A 97 -34.79 16.48 24.32
C GLU A 97 -35.70 17.66 24.67
N LYS A 98 -35.32 18.89 24.24
CA LYS A 98 -36.06 20.12 24.59
C LYS A 98 -37.44 20.23 23.90
N LEU A 99 -37.62 19.55 22.78
CA LEU A 99 -38.89 19.54 22.03
C LEU A 99 -39.73 18.28 22.29
N GLY A 100 -39.23 17.33 23.07
CA GLY A 100 -39.91 16.05 23.33
C GLY A 100 -40.00 15.16 22.11
N LEU A 101 -39.04 15.27 21.19
CA LEU A 101 -38.94 14.46 19.97
C LEU A 101 -38.14 13.17 20.21
N PRO A 102 -38.29 12.16 19.33
CA PRO A 102 -37.45 10.95 19.40
C PRO A 102 -35.97 11.28 19.32
N GLY A 103 -35.17 10.64 20.18
CA GLY A 103 -33.73 10.83 20.26
C GLY A 103 -33.10 9.89 21.28
N ASN A 104 -31.86 10.15 21.65
CA ASN A 104 -31.11 9.45 22.68
C ASN A 104 -30.98 10.37 23.94
N SER A 105 -30.50 9.80 25.06
CA SER A 105 -30.31 10.55 26.29
C SER A 105 -29.12 11.53 26.23
N SER A 106 -29.09 12.54 27.09
CA SER A 106 -27.90 13.40 27.24
C SER A 106 -26.65 12.59 27.67
N ALA A 107 -26.84 11.54 28.48
CA ALA A 107 -25.76 10.62 28.84
C ALA A 107 -25.23 9.86 27.63
N CYS A 108 -26.08 9.43 26.70
CA CYS A 108 -25.69 8.84 25.45
C CYS A 108 -24.77 9.77 24.63
N ILE A 109 -25.12 11.04 24.56
CA ILE A 109 -24.35 12.02 23.80
C ILE A 109 -22.95 12.19 24.41
N GLU A 110 -22.86 12.38 25.71
CA GLU A 110 -21.56 12.47 26.39
C GLU A 110 -20.71 11.20 26.16
N ASN A 111 -21.30 10.03 26.36
CA ASN A 111 -20.62 8.75 26.19
C ASN A 111 -20.20 8.48 24.75
N SER A 112 -20.89 9.01 23.74
CA SER A 112 -20.57 8.79 22.33
C SER A 112 -19.73 9.91 21.68
N THR A 113 -19.53 11.05 22.36
CA THR A 113 -18.72 12.16 21.83
C THR A 113 -17.45 12.46 22.63
N ASN A 114 -17.38 12.00 23.90
CA ASN A 114 -16.19 12.10 24.73
C ASN A 114 -15.50 10.74 24.88
N LYS A 115 -14.26 10.62 24.38
CA LYS A 115 -13.52 9.36 24.32
C LYS A 115 -13.22 8.77 25.70
N PHE A 116 -13.01 9.61 26.72
CA PHE A 116 -12.78 9.14 28.09
C PHE A 116 -14.07 8.60 28.71
N ALA A 117 -15.18 9.29 28.50
CA ALA A 117 -16.52 8.83 28.95
C ALA A 117 -16.88 7.50 28.27
N MET A 118 -16.62 7.39 26.95
CA MET A 118 -16.84 6.18 26.15
C MET A 118 -16.04 4.99 26.71
N ARG A 119 -14.74 5.15 26.95
CA ARG A 119 -13.89 4.09 27.53
C ARG A 119 -14.39 3.68 28.92
N THR A 120 -14.81 4.65 29.73
CA THR A 120 -15.35 4.40 31.07
C THR A 120 -16.66 3.59 31.00
N ALA A 121 -17.54 3.91 30.05
CA ALA A 121 -18.78 3.16 29.82
C ALA A 121 -18.49 1.71 29.38
N PHE A 122 -17.58 1.51 28.46
CA PHE A 122 -17.16 0.17 28.01
C PHE A 122 -16.55 -0.66 29.14
N GLN A 123 -15.66 -0.06 29.95
CA GLN A 123 -15.04 -0.73 31.08
C GLN A 123 -16.10 -1.20 32.10
N LYS A 124 -17.08 -0.33 32.43
CA LYS A 124 -18.20 -0.67 33.32
C LYS A 124 -19.06 -1.83 32.77
N ALA A 125 -19.23 -1.90 31.45
CA ALA A 125 -20.01 -2.94 30.78
C ALA A 125 -19.21 -4.22 30.52
N GLY A 126 -17.95 -4.31 30.95
CA GLY A 126 -17.07 -5.47 30.72
C GLY A 126 -16.69 -5.67 29.26
N ILE A 127 -16.70 -4.62 28.44
CA ILE A 127 -16.19 -4.64 27.09
C ILE A 127 -14.69 -4.39 27.15
N PRO A 128 -13.86 -5.20 26.47
CA PRO A 128 -12.41 -5.02 26.48
C PRO A 128 -11.98 -3.64 25.95
N VAL A 129 -11.27 -2.88 26.77
CA VAL A 129 -10.68 -1.59 26.42
C VAL A 129 -9.15 -1.64 26.55
N PRO A 130 -8.40 -0.84 25.78
CA PRO A 130 -6.97 -0.65 26.01
C PRO A 130 -6.74 0.07 27.34
N PHE A 131 -5.50 0.15 27.80
CA PHE A 131 -5.11 1.15 28.81
C PHE A 131 -5.55 2.54 28.32
N PHE A 132 -6.14 3.35 29.18
CA PHE A 132 -6.51 4.72 28.86
C PHE A 132 -6.45 5.63 30.08
N GLN A 133 -6.02 6.87 29.87
CA GLN A 133 -5.99 7.91 30.90
C GLN A 133 -6.27 9.26 30.26
N ALA A 134 -7.22 10.02 30.82
CA ALA A 134 -7.42 11.42 30.43
C ALA A 134 -6.49 12.32 31.24
N VAL A 135 -5.87 13.29 30.56
CA VAL A 135 -4.83 14.15 31.10
C VAL A 135 -5.01 15.60 30.66
N SER A 136 -4.54 16.51 31.50
CA SER A 136 -4.40 17.94 31.20
C SER A 136 -2.92 18.26 30.94
N VAL A 137 -2.65 19.41 30.35
CA VAL A 137 -1.27 19.89 30.16
C VAL A 137 -0.58 20.02 31.52
N GLY A 138 0.59 19.39 31.66
CA GLY A 138 1.38 19.35 32.89
C GLY A 138 1.15 18.11 33.77
N ASP A 139 0.13 17.29 33.48
CA ASP A 139 -0.02 15.98 34.13
C ASP A 139 1.06 15.01 33.68
N ARG A 140 1.53 14.18 34.62
CA ARG A 140 2.51 13.13 34.30
C ARG A 140 1.81 11.79 34.12
N VAL A 141 2.10 11.16 32.97
CA VAL A 141 1.64 9.82 32.63
C VAL A 141 2.83 8.93 32.35
N PHE A 142 2.78 7.73 32.88
CA PHE A 142 3.80 6.68 32.64
C PHE A 142 3.08 5.43 32.14
N PRO A 143 2.90 5.28 30.82
CA PRO A 143 2.32 4.08 30.26
C PRO A 143 3.17 2.85 30.59
N GLU A 144 2.54 1.68 30.77
CA GLU A 144 3.25 0.43 31.03
C GLU A 144 4.10 -0.01 29.84
N SER A 145 3.70 0.39 28.63
CA SER A 145 4.40 0.07 27.38
C SER A 145 4.16 1.15 26.31
N PHE A 146 5.08 1.21 25.36
CA PHE A 146 4.95 1.98 24.12
C PHE A 146 4.84 1.01 22.93
N PRO A 147 4.23 1.42 21.77
CA PRO A 147 3.72 2.77 21.51
C PRO A 147 2.35 3.04 22.15
N VAL A 148 2.05 4.33 22.38
CA VAL A 148 0.73 4.83 22.80
C VAL A 148 0.16 5.78 21.77
N ILE A 149 -1.18 5.99 21.81
CA ILE A 149 -1.87 7.01 21.04
C ILE A 149 -2.27 8.15 21.98
N VAL A 150 -2.02 9.37 21.54
CA VAL A 150 -2.47 10.61 22.20
C VAL A 150 -3.42 11.33 21.26
N LYS A 151 -4.59 11.71 21.77
CA LYS A 151 -5.62 12.41 20.99
C LYS A 151 -6.49 13.30 21.87
N PRO A 152 -7.19 14.33 21.33
CA PRO A 152 -8.17 15.09 22.07
C PRO A 152 -9.31 14.21 22.61
N THR A 153 -9.85 14.52 23.80
CA THR A 153 -10.98 13.76 24.38
C THR A 153 -12.26 13.88 23.56
N ASP A 154 -12.47 15.01 22.86
CA ASP A 154 -13.76 15.48 22.34
C ASP A 154 -13.73 15.96 20.87
N ARG A 155 -12.76 15.49 20.09
CA ARG A 155 -12.65 15.84 18.66
C ARG A 155 -12.80 14.61 17.78
N SER A 156 -13.35 14.80 16.57
CA SER A 156 -13.51 13.81 15.51
C SER A 156 -12.69 14.20 14.25
N GLY A 157 -12.61 13.30 13.25
CA GLY A 157 -11.95 13.54 11.98
C GLY A 157 -10.42 13.51 12.04
N SER A 158 -9.83 12.58 12.78
CA SER A 158 -8.40 12.30 12.89
C SER A 158 -7.50 13.49 13.29
N ARG A 159 -8.07 14.51 13.96
CA ARG A 159 -7.36 15.72 14.35
C ARG A 159 -6.47 15.52 15.56
N ALA A 160 -5.21 15.95 15.44
CA ALA A 160 -4.19 15.89 16.50
C ALA A 160 -4.05 14.51 17.16
N ILE A 161 -4.12 13.45 16.34
CA ILE A 161 -3.83 12.08 16.76
C ILE A 161 -2.32 11.84 16.54
N THR A 162 -1.62 11.46 17.60
CA THR A 162 -0.18 11.20 17.53
C THR A 162 0.14 9.82 18.11
N LYS A 163 0.83 8.99 17.34
CA LYS A 163 1.44 7.75 17.84
C LYS A 163 2.81 8.07 18.41
N VAL A 164 3.01 7.73 19.68
CA VAL A 164 4.16 8.10 20.49
C VAL A 164 4.94 6.86 20.90
N TYR A 165 6.26 6.90 20.77
CA TYR A 165 7.15 5.77 21.02
C TYR A 165 8.03 5.94 22.25
N THR A 166 8.15 7.18 22.77
CA THR A 166 9.01 7.50 23.93
C THR A 166 8.30 8.42 24.91
N GLN A 167 8.83 8.47 26.15
CA GLN A 167 8.30 9.37 27.18
C GLN A 167 8.53 10.85 26.84
N GLU A 168 9.61 11.17 26.13
CA GLU A 168 9.94 12.54 25.72
C GLU A 168 8.93 13.07 24.69
N GLU A 169 8.52 12.23 23.74
CA GLU A 169 7.50 12.58 22.74
C GLU A 169 6.11 12.76 23.36
N LEU A 170 5.82 12.03 24.45
CA LEU A 170 4.51 12.00 25.08
C LEU A 170 4.06 13.37 25.59
N GLU A 171 4.96 14.13 26.23
CA GLU A 171 4.63 15.45 26.80
C GLU A 171 4.21 16.44 25.68
N GLN A 172 4.94 16.42 24.56
CA GLN A 172 4.62 17.29 23.42
C GLN A 172 3.30 16.90 22.75
N ALA A 173 3.04 15.61 22.61
CA ALA A 173 1.80 15.10 22.05
C ALA A 173 0.58 15.45 22.92
N ILE A 174 0.71 15.40 24.24
CA ILE A 174 -0.35 15.81 25.18
C ILE A 174 -0.69 17.30 24.99
N ILE A 175 0.32 18.17 24.88
CA ILE A 175 0.10 19.61 24.67
C ILE A 175 -0.68 19.83 23.37
N GLN A 176 -0.22 19.25 22.25
CA GLN A 176 -0.86 19.41 20.95
C GLN A 176 -2.31 18.90 20.93
N ALA A 177 -2.58 17.75 21.55
CA ALA A 177 -3.91 17.18 21.62
C ALA A 177 -4.84 18.02 22.52
N ALA A 178 -4.36 18.47 23.68
CA ALA A 178 -5.14 19.30 24.62
C ALA A 178 -5.51 20.67 24.01
N GLU A 179 -4.60 21.30 23.25
CA GLU A 179 -4.87 22.58 22.56
C GLU A 179 -5.99 22.46 21.52
N GLN A 180 -6.18 21.29 20.93
CA GLN A 180 -7.25 21.02 19.97
C GLN A 180 -8.57 20.59 20.62
N SER A 181 -8.56 20.21 21.89
CA SER A 181 -9.75 19.77 22.64
C SER A 181 -10.58 20.97 23.11
N PHE A 182 -11.90 20.87 23.05
CA PHE A 182 -12.82 21.87 23.63
C PHE A 182 -12.74 21.91 25.17
N GLU A 183 -12.37 20.78 25.79
CA GLU A 183 -12.20 20.64 27.25
C GLU A 183 -10.75 20.94 27.69
N ASN A 184 -9.84 21.25 26.77
CA ASN A 184 -8.39 21.37 26.99
C ASN A 184 -7.78 20.12 27.64
N ARG A 185 -8.23 18.92 27.19
CA ARG A 185 -7.79 17.63 27.70
C ARG A 185 -7.40 16.68 26.56
N ALA A 186 -6.40 15.85 26.83
CA ALA A 186 -6.02 14.74 25.96
C ALA A 186 -6.38 13.40 26.62
N ILE A 187 -6.53 12.36 25.81
CA ILE A 187 -6.55 10.98 26.25
C ILE A 187 -5.29 10.28 25.74
N VAL A 188 -4.59 9.56 26.62
CA VAL A 188 -3.46 8.69 26.32
C VAL A 188 -3.97 7.26 26.38
N GLU A 189 -3.80 6.51 25.31
CA GLU A 189 -4.28 5.12 25.17
C GLU A 189 -3.16 4.22 24.69
N GLU A 190 -3.17 2.94 25.10
CA GLU A 190 -2.39 1.91 24.45
C GLU A 190 -2.71 1.87 22.94
N TYR A 191 -1.66 1.78 22.11
CA TYR A 191 -1.87 1.63 20.67
C TYR A 191 -2.41 0.24 20.34
N ILE A 192 -3.60 0.20 19.75
CA ILE A 192 -4.23 -1.04 19.31
C ILE A 192 -3.72 -1.37 17.92
N GLU A 193 -2.97 -2.47 17.79
CA GLU A 193 -2.57 -3.02 16.49
C GLU A 193 -3.74 -3.71 15.80
N GLY A 194 -3.68 -3.78 14.47
CA GLY A 194 -4.62 -4.54 13.66
C GLY A 194 -5.29 -3.73 12.58
N ALA A 195 -5.99 -4.46 11.72
CA ALA A 195 -6.74 -3.89 10.62
C ALA A 195 -7.98 -3.13 11.12
N GLU A 196 -8.28 -2.00 10.47
CA GLU A 196 -9.35 -1.11 10.88
C GLU A 196 -10.64 -1.36 10.10
N TYR A 197 -11.75 -1.36 10.82
CA TYR A 197 -13.08 -1.59 10.28
C TYR A 197 -14.08 -0.60 10.85
N SER A 198 -15.16 -0.35 10.13
CA SER A 198 -16.35 0.30 10.69
C SER A 198 -17.59 -0.58 10.55
N VAL A 199 -18.56 -0.35 11.41
CA VAL A 199 -19.84 -1.06 11.42
C VAL A 199 -20.98 -0.05 11.44
N GLU A 200 -21.80 -0.12 10.40
CA GLU A 200 -22.98 0.72 10.27
C GLU A 200 -24.19 -0.02 10.85
N THR A 201 -24.86 0.62 11.81
CA THR A 201 -26.00 0.06 12.51
C THR A 201 -27.19 1.01 12.49
N ILE A 202 -28.40 0.45 12.57
CA ILE A 202 -29.63 1.18 12.87
C ILE A 202 -30.24 0.65 14.17
N SER A 203 -30.57 1.55 15.08
CA SER A 203 -31.20 1.23 16.36
C SER A 203 -32.60 1.81 16.42
N TYR A 204 -33.54 1.04 16.95
CA TYR A 204 -34.90 1.50 17.22
C TYR A 204 -35.41 0.94 18.54
N LYS A 205 -35.70 1.82 19.51
CA LYS A 205 -36.12 1.46 20.88
C LYS A 205 -35.19 0.48 21.60
N GLY A 206 -33.88 0.52 21.29
CA GLY A 206 -32.86 -0.33 21.88
C GLY A 206 -32.67 -1.69 21.18
N GLU A 207 -33.39 -1.95 20.09
CA GLU A 207 -33.09 -3.07 19.20
C GLU A 207 -32.13 -2.62 18.11
N HIS A 208 -31.03 -3.34 17.94
CA HIS A 208 -29.94 -3.01 17.02
C HIS A 208 -29.96 -3.93 15.81
N THR A 209 -29.70 -3.37 14.63
CA THR A 209 -29.50 -4.13 13.39
C THR A 209 -28.20 -3.69 12.74
N CYS A 210 -27.29 -4.63 12.45
CA CYS A 210 -26.10 -4.40 11.67
C CYS A 210 -26.46 -4.38 10.17
N LEU A 211 -26.17 -3.26 9.51
CA LEU A 211 -26.42 -3.09 8.07
C LEU A 211 -25.21 -3.54 7.26
N ALA A 212 -24.00 -3.16 7.70
CA ALA A 212 -22.78 -3.48 7.00
C ALA A 212 -21.54 -3.43 7.91
N VAL A 213 -20.53 -4.21 7.56
CA VAL A 213 -19.15 -4.07 8.06
C VAL A 213 -18.28 -3.60 6.91
N THR A 214 -17.50 -2.55 7.14
CA THR A 214 -16.66 -1.88 6.14
C THR A 214 -15.20 -2.01 6.53
N LYS A 215 -14.34 -2.40 5.60
CA LYS A 215 -12.89 -2.34 5.74
C LYS A 215 -12.44 -0.89 5.49
N LYS A 216 -11.66 -0.32 6.41
CA LYS A 216 -11.08 1.02 6.26
C LYS A 216 -9.60 0.90 5.86
N PHE A 217 -9.14 1.80 5.00
CA PHE A 217 -7.75 1.95 4.59
C PHE A 217 -7.29 3.36 4.94
N THR A 218 -6.08 3.47 5.50
CA THR A 218 -5.50 4.75 5.92
C THR A 218 -4.05 4.87 5.47
N THR A 219 -3.52 6.10 5.47
CA THR A 219 -2.08 6.33 5.22
C THR A 219 -1.18 5.69 6.29
N GLY A 220 -1.74 5.28 7.42
CA GLY A 220 -0.98 4.88 8.59
C GLY A 220 -0.30 6.06 9.29
N SER A 221 0.64 5.76 10.21
CA SER A 221 1.40 6.80 10.93
C SER A 221 2.10 7.75 9.93
N PRO A 222 2.20 9.06 10.21
CA PRO A 222 1.78 9.72 11.47
C PRO A 222 0.33 10.21 11.50
N HIS A 223 -0.38 10.32 10.35
CA HIS A 223 -1.62 11.10 10.27
C HIS A 223 -2.90 10.26 10.20
N TYR A 224 -2.81 8.97 9.82
CA TYR A 224 -3.95 8.04 9.71
C TYR A 224 -5.13 8.58 8.87
N ILE A 225 -4.81 9.26 7.74
CA ILE A 225 -5.82 9.82 6.83
C ILE A 225 -6.42 8.68 6.01
N GLU A 226 -7.74 8.64 5.88
CA GLU A 226 -8.43 7.61 5.12
C GLU A 226 -8.12 7.74 3.62
N THR A 227 -7.70 6.62 3.02
CA THR A 227 -7.41 6.49 1.58
C THR A 227 -8.51 5.76 0.82
N GLY A 228 -9.38 5.03 1.54
CA GLY A 228 -10.53 4.35 0.95
C GLY A 228 -11.27 3.46 1.94
N HIS A 229 -12.44 2.97 1.49
CA HIS A 229 -13.29 2.05 2.24
C HIS A 229 -13.85 0.99 1.30
N LEU A 230 -14.00 -0.23 1.79
CA LEU A 230 -14.49 -1.39 1.04
C LEU A 230 -15.59 -2.10 1.81
N GLN A 231 -16.74 -2.33 1.19
CA GLN A 231 -17.92 -2.91 1.79
C GLN A 231 -18.58 -3.94 0.85
N PRO A 232 -18.90 -5.18 1.35
CA PRO A 232 -18.66 -5.66 2.70
C PRO A 232 -17.17 -5.88 2.98
N ALA A 233 -16.76 -5.78 4.25
CA ALA A 233 -15.43 -6.13 4.67
C ALA A 233 -15.15 -7.63 4.40
N PRO A 234 -13.95 -8.01 3.94
CA PRO A 234 -13.57 -9.40 3.70
C PRO A 234 -13.25 -10.12 5.02
N VAL A 235 -14.27 -10.41 5.81
CA VAL A 235 -14.17 -11.15 7.09
C VAL A 235 -14.98 -12.45 7.02
N SER A 236 -14.57 -13.46 7.82
CA SER A 236 -15.32 -14.72 7.91
C SER A 236 -16.69 -14.50 8.59
N GLU A 237 -17.65 -15.39 8.33
CA GLU A 237 -18.96 -15.35 8.99
C GLU A 237 -18.85 -15.42 10.52
N GLU A 238 -17.90 -16.21 11.04
CA GLU A 238 -17.61 -16.28 12.48
C GLU A 238 -17.15 -14.92 13.03
N MET A 239 -16.21 -14.26 12.33
CA MET A 239 -15.71 -12.93 12.71
C MET A 239 -16.82 -11.89 12.60
N TYR A 240 -17.64 -11.94 11.56
CA TYR A 240 -18.79 -11.05 11.40
C TYR A 240 -19.75 -11.16 12.62
N GLY A 241 -20.05 -12.37 13.08
CA GLY A 241 -20.87 -12.60 14.28
C GLY A 241 -20.24 -12.03 15.55
N LYS A 242 -18.92 -12.19 15.73
CA LYS A 242 -18.18 -11.60 16.86
C LYS A 242 -18.16 -10.07 16.83
N ILE A 243 -18.00 -9.47 15.65
CA ILE A 243 -18.08 -8.01 15.47
C ILE A 243 -19.46 -7.51 15.87
N GLN A 244 -20.51 -8.16 15.35
CA GLN A 244 -21.90 -7.78 15.62
C GLN A 244 -22.23 -7.83 17.11
N ASP A 245 -21.89 -8.90 17.82
CA ASP A 245 -22.10 -9.05 19.26
C ASP A 245 -21.35 -7.97 20.04
N THR A 246 -20.08 -7.74 19.72
CA THR A 246 -19.25 -6.74 20.39
C THR A 246 -19.81 -5.35 20.21
N VAL A 247 -20.23 -4.99 19.00
CA VAL A 247 -20.80 -3.67 18.68
C VAL A 247 -22.16 -3.48 19.36
N PHE A 248 -23.04 -4.48 19.34
CA PHE A 248 -24.36 -4.35 19.99
C PHE A 248 -24.23 -4.12 21.50
N ARG A 249 -23.37 -4.87 22.18
CA ARG A 249 -23.07 -4.65 23.59
C ARG A 249 -22.49 -3.26 23.86
N ALA A 250 -21.71 -2.74 22.94
CA ALA A 250 -21.14 -1.40 23.07
C ALA A 250 -22.17 -0.30 22.83
N LEU A 251 -23.11 -0.47 21.89
CA LEU A 251 -24.24 0.44 21.69
C LEU A 251 -25.12 0.50 22.94
N ASP A 252 -25.41 -0.66 23.56
CA ASP A 252 -26.15 -0.72 24.85
C ASP A 252 -25.40 0.01 25.95
N ALA A 253 -24.07 -0.19 26.07
CA ALA A 253 -23.25 0.48 27.10
C ALA A 253 -23.21 2.01 26.96
N LEU A 254 -23.33 2.52 25.73
CA LEU A 254 -23.43 3.96 25.46
C LEU A 254 -24.84 4.49 25.47
N GLU A 255 -25.85 3.66 25.76
CA GLU A 255 -27.28 4.00 25.74
C GLU A 255 -27.80 4.49 24.39
N ILE A 256 -27.20 4.01 23.27
CA ILE A 256 -27.68 4.32 21.92
C ILE A 256 -28.92 3.48 21.66
N ARG A 257 -30.09 4.08 21.67
CA ARG A 257 -31.40 3.42 21.56
C ARG A 257 -32.14 3.71 20.27
N ASN A 258 -31.83 4.84 19.62
CA ASN A 258 -32.53 5.28 18.43
C ASN A 258 -31.55 5.91 17.42
N GLY A 259 -31.80 5.67 16.14
CA GLY A 259 -31.04 6.28 15.04
C GLY A 259 -29.88 5.44 14.53
N ALA A 260 -29.12 6.04 13.64
CA ALA A 260 -27.92 5.44 13.05
C ALA A 260 -26.77 5.39 14.07
N GLY A 261 -25.94 4.35 13.97
CA GLY A 261 -24.68 4.21 14.70
C GLY A 261 -23.55 3.88 13.76
N HIS A 262 -22.39 4.48 13.99
CA HIS A 262 -21.14 4.23 13.30
C HIS A 262 -20.08 3.82 14.31
N SER A 263 -19.62 2.58 14.24
CA SER A 263 -18.66 2.01 15.19
C SER A 263 -17.35 1.71 14.49
N GLU A 264 -16.25 2.29 14.99
CA GLU A 264 -14.89 2.00 14.49
C GLU A 264 -14.20 1.01 15.43
N LEU A 265 -13.54 0.02 14.85
CA LEU A 265 -12.86 -1.03 15.59
C LEU A 265 -11.60 -1.52 14.86
N ARG A 266 -10.70 -2.11 15.63
CA ARG A 266 -9.55 -2.85 15.09
C ARG A 266 -9.60 -4.32 15.47
N ILE A 267 -9.11 -5.15 14.54
CA ILE A 267 -9.01 -6.60 14.73
C ILE A 267 -7.53 -6.96 14.59
N ASP A 268 -6.94 -7.48 15.66
CA ASP A 268 -5.56 -7.92 15.68
C ASP A 268 -5.36 -9.28 14.98
N LYS A 269 -4.11 -9.71 14.81
CA LYS A 269 -3.76 -10.99 14.19
C LYS A 269 -4.30 -12.24 14.95
N ALA A 270 -4.60 -12.08 16.23
CA ALA A 270 -5.19 -13.14 17.05
C ALA A 270 -6.73 -13.17 16.95
N GLY A 271 -7.34 -12.21 16.21
CA GLY A 271 -8.78 -12.08 16.08
C GLY A 271 -9.45 -11.37 17.25
N ASN A 272 -8.70 -10.65 18.09
CA ASN A 272 -9.28 -9.85 19.16
C ASN A 272 -9.83 -8.55 18.60
N ILE A 273 -11.07 -8.23 18.97
CA ILE A 273 -11.77 -7.01 18.57
C ILE A 273 -11.57 -5.95 19.66
N ARG A 274 -11.17 -4.74 19.25
CA ARG A 274 -11.08 -3.55 20.13
C ARG A 274 -11.82 -2.39 19.49
N ILE A 275 -12.77 -1.82 20.18
CA ILE A 275 -13.53 -0.64 19.72
C ILE A 275 -12.65 0.60 19.86
N ILE A 276 -12.55 1.37 18.80
CA ILE A 276 -11.81 2.64 18.74
C ILE A 276 -12.73 3.80 19.09
N GLU A 277 -13.89 3.88 18.43
CA GLU A 277 -14.86 4.96 18.64
C GLU A 277 -16.25 4.52 18.18
N ILE A 278 -17.30 5.05 18.81
CA ILE A 278 -18.69 4.90 18.36
C ILE A 278 -19.35 6.27 18.36
N GLY A 279 -19.82 6.69 17.20
CA GLY A 279 -20.70 7.84 17.04
C GLY A 279 -22.17 7.41 16.99
N SER A 280 -23.03 8.10 17.78
CA SER A 280 -24.49 7.90 17.73
C SER A 280 -25.13 8.61 16.52
N ARG A 281 -24.51 8.43 15.36
CA ARG A 281 -24.89 9.02 14.07
C ARG A 281 -24.37 8.16 12.93
N MET A 282 -24.86 8.39 11.70
CA MET A 282 -24.37 7.74 10.49
C MET A 282 -22.91 8.10 10.21
N GLY A 283 -22.11 7.14 9.70
CA GLY A 283 -20.75 7.36 9.24
C GLY A 283 -20.64 8.44 8.16
N GLY A 284 -19.51 9.16 8.18
CA GLY A 284 -19.13 10.09 7.12
C GLY A 284 -18.56 9.36 5.89
N ASP A 285 -17.79 10.10 5.07
CA ASP A 285 -17.03 9.53 3.93
C ASP A 285 -17.90 8.69 2.98
N CYS A 286 -19.16 9.04 2.79
CA CYS A 286 -20.13 8.31 1.98
C CYS A 286 -20.40 6.86 2.42
N ILE A 287 -19.88 6.40 3.57
CA ILE A 287 -20.06 5.01 4.02
C ILE A 287 -21.54 4.69 4.19
N GLY A 288 -22.26 5.49 4.99
CA GLY A 288 -23.69 5.24 5.24
C GLY A 288 -24.60 5.68 4.09
N SER A 289 -24.31 6.82 3.45
CA SER A 289 -25.18 7.41 2.44
C SER A 289 -25.09 6.74 1.07
N ASP A 290 -23.92 6.23 0.70
CA ASP A 290 -23.65 5.69 -0.62
C ASP A 290 -23.26 4.20 -0.58
N LEU A 291 -22.25 3.80 0.25
CA LEU A 291 -21.75 2.42 0.23
C LEU A 291 -22.79 1.42 0.75
N VAL A 292 -23.50 1.72 1.85
CA VAL A 292 -24.56 0.84 2.39
C VAL A 292 -25.64 0.56 1.35
N PRO A 293 -26.31 1.54 0.71
CA PRO A 293 -27.32 1.24 -0.29
C PRO A 293 -26.76 0.56 -1.54
N LEU A 294 -25.53 0.85 -1.97
CA LEU A 294 -24.91 0.22 -3.12
C LEU A 294 -24.61 -1.27 -2.87
N SER A 295 -24.09 -1.63 -1.70
CA SER A 295 -23.71 -3.02 -1.39
C SER A 295 -24.86 -3.87 -0.89
N THR A 296 -25.74 -3.31 -0.03
CA THR A 296 -26.79 -4.07 0.67
C THR A 296 -28.20 -3.85 0.11
N GLY A 297 -28.42 -2.76 -0.62
CA GLY A 297 -29.75 -2.34 -1.09
C GLY A 297 -30.61 -1.65 0.00
N GLN A 298 -30.08 -1.45 1.21
CA GLN A 298 -30.81 -0.80 2.32
C GLN A 298 -30.71 0.73 2.19
N ASP A 299 -31.83 1.42 2.24
CA ASP A 299 -31.84 2.90 2.25
C ASP A 299 -31.59 3.43 3.67
N PHE A 300 -30.31 3.45 4.05
CA PHE A 300 -29.90 3.82 5.41
C PHE A 300 -30.27 5.26 5.76
N VAL A 301 -30.24 6.18 4.79
CA VAL A 301 -30.65 7.57 5.00
C VAL A 301 -32.14 7.67 5.30
N ALA A 302 -33.00 6.94 4.57
CA ALA A 302 -34.43 6.88 4.87
C ALA A 302 -34.71 6.28 6.26
N MET A 303 -33.96 5.22 6.64
CA MET A 303 -34.06 4.63 7.98
C MET A 303 -33.70 5.64 9.08
N ALA A 304 -32.70 6.49 8.88
CA ALA A 304 -32.33 7.56 9.81
C ALA A 304 -33.45 8.60 9.94
N VAL A 305 -34.11 8.99 8.85
CA VAL A 305 -35.28 9.89 8.88
C VAL A 305 -36.44 9.24 9.62
N ASP A 306 -36.75 7.96 9.34
CA ASP A 306 -37.84 7.26 10.01
C ASP A 306 -37.64 7.16 11.52
N THR A 307 -36.44 6.78 11.95
CA THR A 307 -36.13 6.68 13.39
C THR A 307 -36.13 8.04 14.08
N ALA A 308 -35.67 9.11 13.43
CA ALA A 308 -35.79 10.50 13.95
C ALA A 308 -37.24 10.96 14.08
N ALA A 309 -38.15 10.45 13.24
CA ALA A 309 -39.60 10.69 13.31
C ALA A 309 -40.33 9.69 14.22
N GLY A 310 -39.62 8.85 14.99
CA GLY A 310 -40.21 7.86 15.89
C GLY A 310 -40.87 6.66 15.22
N LYS A 311 -40.59 6.45 13.93
CA LYS A 311 -41.07 5.31 13.16
C LYS A 311 -40.05 4.18 13.11
N PRO A 312 -40.47 2.89 13.02
CA PRO A 312 -39.55 1.81 12.80
C PRO A 312 -38.88 1.96 11.43
N PRO A 313 -37.58 1.60 11.33
CA PRO A 313 -36.88 1.59 10.06
C PRO A 313 -37.48 0.55 9.09
N VAL A 314 -37.57 0.89 7.81
CA VAL A 314 -38.09 0.01 6.77
C VAL A 314 -36.94 -0.73 6.10
N PHE A 315 -36.95 -2.06 6.16
CA PHE A 315 -35.96 -2.90 5.52
C PHE A 315 -36.45 -3.36 4.14
N THR A 316 -35.57 -3.35 3.17
CA THR A 316 -35.79 -3.85 1.81
C THR A 316 -35.12 -5.21 1.61
N GLU A 317 -35.35 -5.85 0.47
CA GLU A 317 -34.66 -7.09 0.12
C GLU A 317 -33.15 -6.83 0.04
N LYS A 318 -32.36 -7.67 0.71
CA LYS A 318 -30.89 -7.52 0.73
C LYS A 318 -30.29 -7.86 -0.62
N LYS A 319 -29.54 -6.92 -1.18
CA LYS A 319 -28.64 -7.16 -2.30
C LYS A 319 -27.30 -7.66 -1.78
N LYS A 320 -26.61 -8.47 -2.60
CA LYS A 320 -25.25 -8.94 -2.31
C LYS A 320 -24.32 -8.38 -3.38
N LYS A 321 -23.93 -7.11 -3.24
CA LYS A 321 -22.97 -6.43 -4.10
C LYS A 321 -21.79 -5.93 -3.28
N VAL A 322 -20.75 -5.49 -3.98
CA VAL A 322 -19.58 -4.88 -3.37
C VAL A 322 -19.52 -3.41 -3.77
N SER A 323 -19.26 -2.54 -2.82
CA SER A 323 -19.06 -1.11 -3.05
C SER A 323 -17.78 -0.64 -2.40
N ALA A 324 -17.12 0.32 -3.01
CA ALA A 324 -15.91 0.91 -2.45
C ALA A 324 -15.85 2.40 -2.76
N ILE A 325 -15.24 3.16 -1.88
CA ILE A 325 -14.81 4.53 -2.13
C ILE A 325 -13.30 4.58 -2.10
N ARG A 326 -12.71 5.31 -3.04
CA ARG A 326 -11.29 5.63 -3.06
C ARG A 326 -11.11 7.14 -3.11
N PHE A 327 -10.30 7.67 -2.19
CA PHE A 327 -9.95 9.07 -2.16
C PHE A 327 -8.76 9.34 -3.08
N LEU A 328 -8.77 10.49 -3.71
CA LEU A 328 -7.69 10.94 -4.57
C LEU A 328 -6.58 11.50 -3.69
N MET A 329 -5.47 10.78 -3.59
CA MET A 329 -4.32 11.15 -2.76
C MET A 329 -3.20 11.76 -3.60
N ASP A 330 -3.11 11.41 -4.88
CA ASP A 330 -2.08 11.86 -5.81
C ASP A 330 -2.53 11.75 -7.28
N SER A 331 -1.65 12.15 -8.20
CA SER A 331 -1.91 12.08 -9.64
C SER A 331 -2.15 10.66 -10.17
N ASN A 332 -1.66 9.61 -9.48
CA ASN A 332 -1.91 8.23 -9.90
C ASN A 332 -3.36 7.81 -9.60
N ASP A 333 -3.94 8.26 -8.48
CA ASP A 333 -5.37 8.03 -8.22
C ASP A 333 -6.24 8.71 -9.27
N LEU A 334 -5.85 9.90 -9.74
CA LEU A 334 -6.58 10.60 -10.81
C LEU A 334 -6.47 9.84 -12.15
N LYS A 335 -5.29 9.35 -12.52
CA LYS A 335 -5.08 8.53 -13.72
C LYS A 335 -5.90 7.23 -13.64
N HIS A 336 -5.89 6.60 -12.48
CA HIS A 336 -6.70 5.40 -12.22
C HIS A 336 -8.19 5.65 -12.45
N LEU A 337 -8.72 6.74 -11.88
CA LEU A 337 -10.10 7.14 -12.12
C LEU A 337 -10.38 7.35 -13.62
N GLN A 338 -9.48 8.01 -14.36
CA GLN A 338 -9.65 8.25 -15.80
C GLN A 338 -9.68 6.95 -16.60
N GLU A 339 -8.83 5.97 -16.26
CA GLU A 339 -8.87 4.63 -16.88
C GLU A 339 -10.17 3.90 -16.55
N LEU A 340 -10.59 3.89 -15.28
CA LEU A 340 -11.85 3.27 -14.87
C LEU A 340 -13.06 3.88 -15.58
N GLN A 341 -13.10 5.21 -15.73
CA GLN A 341 -14.16 5.87 -16.47
C GLN A 341 -14.20 5.51 -17.96
N LYS A 342 -13.04 5.20 -18.54
CA LYS A 342 -12.92 4.78 -19.94
C LYS A 342 -13.24 3.31 -20.14
N GLU A 343 -12.73 2.42 -19.30
CA GLU A 343 -12.78 0.97 -19.48
C GLU A 343 -13.97 0.32 -18.76
N HIS A 344 -14.38 0.85 -17.60
CA HIS A 344 -15.45 0.34 -16.74
C HIS A 344 -16.43 1.44 -16.28
N PRO A 345 -17.00 2.26 -17.21
CA PRO A 345 -17.85 3.39 -16.84
C PRO A 345 -19.11 2.99 -16.07
N ASP A 346 -19.61 1.77 -16.27
CA ASP A 346 -20.76 1.20 -15.56
C ASP A 346 -20.47 0.85 -14.10
N LYS A 347 -19.21 0.68 -13.72
CA LYS A 347 -18.77 0.39 -12.34
C LYS A 347 -18.55 1.65 -11.52
N VAL A 348 -18.21 2.78 -12.13
CA VAL A 348 -18.04 4.07 -11.48
C VAL A 348 -19.40 4.69 -11.19
N LYS A 349 -19.77 4.81 -9.92
CA LYS A 349 -21.13 5.28 -9.51
C LYS A 349 -21.17 6.75 -9.15
N LYS A 350 -20.06 7.29 -8.65
CA LYS A 350 -19.97 8.69 -8.24
C LYS A 350 -18.51 9.15 -8.36
N VAL A 351 -18.32 10.40 -8.79
CA VAL A 351 -17.04 11.10 -8.82
C VAL A 351 -17.24 12.49 -8.25
N VAL A 352 -16.38 12.90 -7.34
CA VAL A 352 -16.32 14.23 -6.78
C VAL A 352 -14.89 14.74 -6.89
N LEU A 353 -14.71 15.94 -7.47
CA LEU A 353 -13.44 16.63 -7.60
C LEU A 353 -13.64 18.03 -7.00
N GLU A 354 -12.93 18.32 -5.91
CA GLU A 354 -13.07 19.57 -5.14
C GLU A 354 -11.82 20.45 -5.24
N GLY A 355 -10.72 19.94 -5.80
CA GLY A 355 -9.45 20.65 -5.90
C GLY A 355 -8.54 20.10 -6.98
N ASP A 356 -7.36 20.72 -7.09
CA ASP A 356 -6.27 20.25 -7.95
C ASP A 356 -5.51 19.14 -7.23
N VAL A 357 -5.66 17.91 -7.74
CA VAL A 357 -5.04 16.71 -7.15
C VAL A 357 -3.51 16.78 -7.17
N GLU A 358 -2.91 17.46 -8.17
CA GLU A 358 -1.45 17.54 -8.30
C GLU A 358 -0.82 18.55 -7.33
N GLN A 359 -1.60 19.52 -6.86
CA GLN A 359 -1.13 20.58 -5.95
C GLN A 359 -1.66 20.42 -4.51
N ALA A 360 -2.50 19.43 -4.26
CA ALA A 360 -3.13 19.22 -2.96
C ALA A 360 -2.10 18.87 -1.88
N GLN A 361 -2.12 19.62 -0.77
CA GLN A 361 -1.41 19.27 0.46
C GLN A 361 -2.40 18.60 1.42
N ILE A 362 -2.35 17.27 1.49
CA ILE A 362 -3.29 16.48 2.29
C ILE A 362 -2.73 16.33 3.71
N THR A 363 -3.34 17.03 4.66
CA THR A 363 -2.95 17.05 6.08
C THR A 363 -3.97 16.36 6.98
N ASP A 364 -5.22 16.23 6.52
CA ASP A 364 -6.32 15.58 7.23
C ASP A 364 -7.37 15.07 6.23
N SER A 365 -8.41 14.41 6.71
CA SER A 365 -9.48 13.85 5.87
C SER A 365 -10.31 14.90 5.14
N GLY A 366 -10.33 16.16 5.62
CA GLY A 366 -11.06 17.26 5.00
C GLY A 366 -10.29 17.98 3.88
N SER A 367 -8.97 17.75 3.78
CA SER A 367 -8.11 18.37 2.76
C SER A 367 -7.91 17.50 1.51
N ARG A 368 -8.57 16.35 1.42
CA ARG A 368 -8.53 15.47 0.24
C ARG A 368 -9.22 16.13 -0.95
N PRO A 369 -8.59 16.17 -2.15
CA PRO A 369 -9.10 16.93 -3.32
C PRO A 369 -10.26 16.25 -4.04
N GLY A 370 -10.70 15.06 -3.61
CA GLY A 370 -11.84 14.37 -4.21
C GLY A 370 -11.86 12.87 -3.94
N PHE A 371 -12.84 12.19 -4.54
CA PHE A 371 -13.02 10.75 -4.43
C PHE A 371 -13.84 10.19 -5.57
N PHE A 372 -13.83 8.85 -5.70
CA PHE A 372 -14.76 8.12 -6.55
C PHE A 372 -15.31 6.88 -5.85
N ILE A 373 -16.51 6.47 -6.27
CA ILE A 373 -17.20 5.30 -5.72
C ILE A 373 -17.41 4.26 -6.81
N LEU A 374 -17.06 3.02 -6.49
CA LEU A 374 -17.21 1.85 -7.33
C LEU A 374 -18.31 0.93 -6.80
N GLN A 375 -18.94 0.17 -7.73
CA GLN A 375 -19.82 -0.95 -7.40
C GLN A 375 -19.57 -2.11 -8.34
N THR A 376 -19.42 -3.32 -7.79
CA THR A 376 -19.26 -4.57 -8.54
C THR A 376 -20.21 -5.65 -8.04
N ASP A 377 -20.28 -6.76 -8.77
CA ASP A 377 -21.08 -7.90 -8.36
C ASP A 377 -20.32 -8.86 -7.43
N THR A 378 -18.99 -8.91 -7.52
CA THR A 378 -18.14 -9.80 -6.72
C THR A 378 -16.97 -9.04 -6.06
N MET A 379 -16.37 -9.64 -5.04
CA MET A 379 -15.19 -9.10 -4.37
C MET A 379 -13.97 -9.18 -5.28
N GLU A 380 -13.82 -10.25 -6.05
CA GLU A 380 -12.72 -10.43 -6.98
C GLU A 380 -12.68 -9.30 -8.02
N GLU A 381 -13.83 -8.98 -8.62
CA GLU A 381 -13.95 -7.85 -9.55
C GLU A 381 -13.62 -6.51 -8.87
N MET A 382 -14.06 -6.33 -7.61
CA MET A 382 -13.73 -5.11 -6.86
C MET A 382 -12.24 -5.01 -6.57
N GLU A 383 -11.57 -6.09 -6.19
CA GLU A 383 -10.13 -6.07 -5.94
C GLU A 383 -9.32 -5.72 -7.20
N GLU A 384 -9.76 -6.14 -8.37
CA GLU A 384 -9.14 -5.77 -9.64
C GLU A 384 -9.27 -4.27 -9.94
N LEU A 385 -10.41 -3.67 -9.60
CA LEU A 385 -10.73 -2.27 -9.93
C LEU A 385 -10.34 -1.29 -8.81
N PHE A 386 -10.28 -1.72 -7.57
CA PHE A 386 -10.01 -0.85 -6.42
C PHE A 386 -8.54 -0.48 -6.31
N TYR A 387 -7.63 -1.45 -6.55
CA TYR A 387 -6.20 -1.23 -6.47
C TYR A 387 -5.65 -0.65 -7.78
N ARG A 388 -4.72 0.27 -7.66
CA ARG A 388 -4.04 0.89 -8.80
C ARG A 388 -2.74 0.16 -9.10
N GLY A 389 -2.38 0.07 -10.39
CA GLY A 389 -1.09 -0.45 -10.83
C GLY A 389 -0.20 0.66 -11.42
N PRO A 390 1.04 0.35 -11.80
CA PRO A 390 1.91 1.29 -12.49
C PRO A 390 1.35 1.63 -13.88
N TRP A 391 1.21 2.92 -14.17
CA TRP A 391 0.56 3.44 -15.39
C TRP A 391 1.46 3.40 -16.61
N GLU A 392 2.70 3.84 -16.44
CA GLU A 392 3.71 3.84 -17.49
C GLU A 392 4.93 3.08 -16.99
N ASN A 393 5.40 2.11 -17.78
CA ASN A 393 6.66 1.47 -17.53
C ASN A 393 7.76 2.25 -18.28
N PRO A 394 8.62 3.04 -17.59
CA PRO A 394 9.67 3.81 -18.24
C PRO A 394 10.73 2.87 -18.87
N LEU A 395 10.69 1.59 -18.55
CA LEU A 395 11.57 0.54 -19.08
C LEU A 395 10.89 -0.30 -20.17
N ARG A 396 9.73 0.14 -20.72
CA ARG A 396 8.96 -0.62 -21.70
C ARG A 396 9.80 -1.01 -22.93
N GLU A 397 10.63 -0.11 -23.38
CA GLU A 397 11.51 -0.31 -24.54
C GLU A 397 12.96 -0.10 -24.11
N LEU A 398 13.70 -1.18 -23.89
CA LEU A 398 15.13 -1.15 -23.62
C LEU A 398 15.91 -1.36 -24.91
N PRO A 399 17.00 -0.59 -25.13
CA PRO A 399 17.83 -0.77 -26.32
C PRO A 399 18.62 -2.09 -26.25
N GLU A 400 18.98 -2.63 -27.43
CA GLU A 400 20.03 -3.64 -27.52
C GLU A 400 21.33 -3.09 -26.92
N THR A 401 21.98 -3.87 -26.06
CA THR A 401 23.29 -3.49 -25.53
C THR A 401 24.42 -3.96 -26.48
N PRO A 402 25.50 -3.19 -26.66
CA PRO A 402 26.52 -3.57 -27.59
C PRO A 402 27.36 -4.73 -27.06
N ILE A 403 27.91 -5.52 -28.04
CA ILE A 403 28.98 -6.46 -27.77
C ILE A 403 30.30 -5.83 -28.27
N GLN A 404 31.18 -5.55 -27.31
CA GLN A 404 32.48 -4.92 -27.57
C GLN A 404 33.58 -5.96 -27.59
N LYS A 405 34.40 -5.98 -28.66
CA LYS A 405 35.65 -6.76 -28.68
C LYS A 405 36.69 -6.09 -27.82
N LEU A 406 37.31 -6.83 -26.89
CA LEU A 406 38.34 -6.31 -25.99
C LEU A 406 39.72 -6.41 -26.60
N ARG A 407 40.60 -5.48 -26.21
CA ARG A 407 42.05 -5.55 -26.49
C ARG A 407 42.78 -6.49 -25.50
N PHE A 408 42.10 -6.85 -24.43
CA PHE A 408 42.58 -7.76 -23.41
C PHE A 408 42.96 -9.13 -24.02
N THR A 409 44.14 -9.66 -23.69
CA THR A 409 44.71 -10.91 -24.29
C THR A 409 44.79 -12.07 -23.31
N GLY A 410 44.44 -11.86 -22.05
CA GLY A 410 44.45 -12.92 -21.01
C GLY A 410 45.79 -13.07 -20.28
N ASN A 411 46.88 -12.43 -20.70
CA ASN A 411 48.19 -12.55 -20.03
C ASN A 411 48.60 -11.25 -19.34
N SER A 412 48.89 -11.33 -18.03
CA SER A 412 49.47 -10.24 -17.23
C SER A 412 51.01 -10.20 -17.22
N ARG A 413 51.71 -11.04 -18.01
CA ARG A 413 53.17 -11.08 -18.06
C ARG A 413 53.67 -11.03 -19.49
N GLU A 414 54.66 -10.17 -19.70
CA GLU A 414 55.43 -9.94 -20.95
C GLU A 414 56.26 -11.17 -21.35
N ASP A 415 55.66 -12.21 -21.88
CA ASP A 415 56.38 -13.28 -22.59
C ASP A 415 55.89 -13.35 -24.03
N ALA A 416 56.32 -12.38 -24.84
CA ALA A 416 55.87 -12.13 -26.21
C ALA A 416 56.78 -12.72 -27.29
N GLU A 417 57.31 -13.94 -27.18
CA GLU A 417 58.17 -14.51 -28.24
C GLU A 417 57.81 -15.91 -28.78
N THR A 418 56.74 -16.53 -28.34
CA THR A 418 56.22 -17.73 -29.00
C THR A 418 54.78 -17.52 -29.43
N THR A 419 54.41 -17.75 -30.70
CA THR A 419 53.09 -17.56 -31.29
C THR A 419 51.97 -17.97 -30.32
N PRO A 420 51.35 -17.06 -29.66
CA PRO A 420 50.34 -17.41 -28.66
C PRO A 420 49.01 -17.66 -29.35
N VAL A 421 48.51 -18.83 -29.12
CA VAL A 421 47.17 -19.24 -29.47
C VAL A 421 46.25 -18.59 -28.43
N HIS A 422 45.78 -17.39 -28.72
CA HIS A 422 45.01 -16.59 -27.78
C HIS A 422 43.49 -16.77 -27.97
N ASN A 423 42.74 -16.74 -26.89
CA ASN A 423 41.30 -16.56 -26.95
C ASN A 423 40.95 -15.14 -27.41
N HIS A 424 39.81 -14.99 -28.05
CA HIS A 424 39.25 -13.69 -28.42
C HIS A 424 38.19 -13.30 -27.39
N PHE A 425 38.39 -12.17 -26.70
CA PHE A 425 37.53 -11.72 -25.66
C PHE A 425 36.55 -10.65 -26.15
N TYR A 426 35.31 -10.81 -25.76
CA TYR A 426 34.21 -9.89 -26.04
C TYR A 426 33.43 -9.62 -24.75
N MET A 427 32.79 -8.47 -24.69
CA MET A 427 31.98 -8.07 -23.54
C MET A 427 30.60 -7.58 -23.97
N LYS A 428 29.55 -8.21 -23.49
CA LYS A 428 28.16 -7.74 -23.60
C LYS A 428 27.92 -6.68 -22.54
N ARG A 429 27.67 -5.44 -22.94
CA ARG A 429 27.73 -4.23 -22.14
C ARG A 429 26.36 -3.89 -21.52
N GLU A 430 25.82 -4.74 -20.62
CA GLU A 430 24.56 -4.43 -19.92
C GLU A 430 24.68 -3.22 -18.97
N ASP A 431 25.90 -2.86 -18.55
CA ASP A 431 26.20 -1.64 -17.81
C ASP A 431 25.83 -0.34 -18.55
N LEU A 432 25.66 -0.40 -19.87
CA LEU A 432 25.25 0.73 -20.72
C LEU A 432 23.74 0.87 -20.88
N LEU A 433 22.92 0.05 -20.22
CA LEU A 433 21.48 0.28 -20.21
C LEU A 433 21.16 1.65 -19.59
N PRO A 434 20.28 2.45 -20.23
CA PRO A 434 20.11 3.88 -19.90
C PRO A 434 19.21 4.14 -18.68
N TYR A 435 19.39 3.40 -17.57
CA TYR A 435 18.59 3.58 -16.38
C TYR A 435 19.38 3.32 -15.09
N SER A 436 19.36 4.27 -14.17
CA SER A 436 19.95 4.15 -12.83
C SER A 436 21.33 3.46 -12.84
N PHE A 437 22.27 3.99 -13.63
CA PHE A 437 23.63 3.45 -13.84
C PHE A 437 23.69 2.06 -14.47
N GLY A 438 22.68 1.63 -15.19
CA GLY A 438 22.67 0.40 -15.98
C GLY A 438 22.75 -0.90 -15.18
N GLY A 439 23.06 -1.97 -15.93
CA GLY A 439 23.22 -3.32 -15.41
C GLY A 439 22.04 -4.25 -15.71
N ASN A 440 22.29 -5.54 -15.60
CA ASN A 440 21.33 -6.61 -15.87
C ASN A 440 20.01 -6.49 -15.09
N LYS A 441 20.04 -5.79 -13.96
CA LYS A 441 18.87 -5.61 -13.09
C LYS A 441 17.85 -4.63 -13.66
N VAL A 442 18.23 -3.81 -14.65
CA VAL A 442 17.29 -2.96 -15.40
C VAL A 442 16.29 -3.83 -16.18
N ARG A 443 16.78 -4.91 -16.83
CA ARG A 443 15.90 -5.85 -17.53
C ARG A 443 15.02 -6.65 -16.57
N PHE A 444 15.52 -6.99 -15.39
CA PHE A 444 14.71 -7.59 -14.33
C PHE A 444 13.58 -6.66 -13.86
N ALA A 445 13.93 -5.39 -13.64
CA ALA A 445 12.96 -4.38 -13.22
C ALA A 445 11.85 -4.18 -14.26
N GLN A 446 12.20 -4.19 -15.55
CA GLN A 446 11.21 -4.18 -16.64
C GLN A 446 10.19 -5.32 -16.47
N LYS A 447 10.66 -6.56 -16.30
CA LYS A 447 9.78 -7.72 -16.17
C LYS A 447 8.99 -7.72 -14.87
N PHE A 448 9.57 -7.27 -13.76
CA PHE A 448 8.84 -7.12 -12.50
C PHE A 448 7.70 -6.12 -12.59
N ILE A 449 7.88 -4.98 -13.26
CA ILE A 449 6.81 -4.00 -13.47
C ILE A 449 5.73 -4.54 -14.41
N GLU A 450 6.10 -5.27 -15.46
CA GLU A 450 5.14 -5.94 -16.35
C GLU A 450 4.28 -6.96 -15.57
N ASP A 451 4.92 -7.77 -14.74
CA ASP A 451 4.25 -8.77 -13.89
C ASP A 451 3.37 -8.12 -12.82
N MET A 452 3.90 -7.09 -12.15
CA MET A 452 3.17 -6.29 -11.16
C MET A 452 1.91 -5.65 -11.76
N LYS A 453 2.01 -5.11 -12.97
CA LYS A 453 0.87 -4.54 -13.70
C LYS A 453 -0.17 -5.62 -14.03
N ARG A 454 0.27 -6.80 -14.47
CA ARG A 454 -0.62 -7.93 -14.78
C ARG A 454 -1.38 -8.42 -13.54
N GLU A 455 -0.75 -8.36 -12.37
CA GLU A 455 -1.36 -8.74 -11.09
C GLU A 455 -2.13 -7.59 -10.43
N HIS A 456 -2.25 -6.42 -11.08
CA HIS A 456 -2.91 -5.22 -10.55
C HIS A 456 -2.38 -4.81 -9.17
N CYS A 457 -1.06 -4.90 -8.97
CA CYS A 457 -0.41 -4.46 -7.73
C CYS A 457 0.03 -3.00 -7.85
N ASP A 458 0.02 -2.26 -6.72
CA ASP A 458 0.30 -0.82 -6.67
C ASP A 458 1.38 -0.41 -5.65
N SER A 459 2.06 -1.38 -5.09
CA SER A 459 3.17 -1.17 -4.16
C SER A 459 4.16 -2.33 -4.24
N MET A 460 5.42 -2.07 -3.92
CA MET A 460 6.48 -3.06 -4.10
C MET A 460 7.23 -3.36 -2.80
N ILE A 461 7.50 -4.65 -2.57
CA ILE A 461 8.39 -5.12 -1.52
C ILE A 461 9.63 -5.71 -2.20
N ILE A 462 10.78 -5.14 -1.89
CA ILE A 462 12.08 -5.60 -2.36
C ILE A 462 12.88 -6.22 -1.21
N TYR A 463 13.77 -7.15 -1.54
CA TYR A 463 14.66 -7.79 -0.57
C TYR A 463 16.11 -7.73 -1.04
N GLY A 464 16.99 -7.35 -0.14
CA GLY A 464 18.44 -7.32 -0.41
C GLY A 464 19.23 -6.68 0.71
N ASN A 465 20.50 -6.38 0.41
CA ASN A 465 21.39 -5.61 1.27
C ASN A 465 21.85 -4.34 0.55
N TYR A 466 22.68 -3.54 1.21
CA TYR A 466 23.15 -2.24 0.69
C TYR A 466 24.10 -2.33 -0.51
N HIS A 467 24.59 -3.53 -0.88
CA HIS A 467 25.33 -3.74 -2.14
C HIS A 467 24.41 -4.08 -3.31
N SER A 468 23.10 -4.21 -3.11
CA SER A 468 22.17 -4.73 -4.10
C SER A 468 21.89 -3.74 -5.24
N ASN A 469 22.39 -4.06 -6.44
CA ASN A 469 22.04 -3.34 -7.67
C ASN A 469 20.55 -3.47 -8.01
N LEU A 470 19.88 -4.57 -7.62
CA LEU A 470 18.45 -4.77 -7.85
C LEU A 470 17.63 -3.81 -6.97
N CYS A 471 17.93 -3.74 -5.67
CA CYS A 471 17.24 -2.83 -4.76
C CYS A 471 17.40 -1.38 -5.19
N ARG A 472 18.61 -0.96 -5.63
CA ARG A 472 18.84 0.38 -6.17
C ARG A 472 17.91 0.71 -7.35
N ILE A 473 17.87 -0.17 -8.35
CA ILE A 473 17.08 0.07 -9.56
C ILE A 473 15.58 0.07 -9.25
N LEU A 474 15.11 -0.89 -8.46
CA LEU A 474 13.68 -0.96 -8.09
C LEU A 474 13.26 0.19 -7.18
N ALA A 475 14.10 0.62 -6.25
CA ALA A 475 13.83 1.82 -5.43
C ALA A 475 13.70 3.07 -6.31
N THR A 476 14.64 3.28 -7.26
CA THR A 476 14.57 4.39 -8.22
C THR A 476 13.29 4.34 -9.04
N LEU A 477 12.91 3.14 -9.50
CA LEU A 477 11.72 2.93 -10.33
C LEU A 477 10.44 3.20 -9.53
N CYS A 478 10.34 2.68 -8.30
CA CYS A 478 9.20 2.94 -7.43
C CYS A 478 9.04 4.44 -7.13
N TYR A 479 10.14 5.14 -6.84
CA TYR A 479 10.12 6.59 -6.63
C TYR A 479 9.59 7.33 -7.88
N GLN A 480 10.10 7.02 -9.06
CA GLN A 480 9.67 7.63 -10.32
C GLN A 480 8.20 7.38 -10.64
N LEU A 481 7.69 6.19 -10.29
CA LEU A 481 6.30 5.78 -10.51
C LEU A 481 5.38 6.14 -9.33
N HIS A 482 5.89 6.83 -8.32
CA HIS A 482 5.16 7.15 -7.08
C HIS A 482 4.54 5.93 -6.40
N LEU A 483 5.23 4.79 -6.46
CA LEU A 483 4.78 3.55 -5.83
C LEU A 483 5.38 3.42 -4.43
N PRO A 484 4.59 3.12 -3.39
CA PRO A 484 5.12 2.75 -2.09
C PRO A 484 6.11 1.60 -2.21
N CYS A 485 7.33 1.78 -1.68
CA CYS A 485 8.39 0.78 -1.75
C CYS A 485 8.92 0.44 -0.35
N TYR A 486 8.88 -0.84 -0.01
CA TYR A 486 9.42 -1.38 1.23
C TYR A 486 10.64 -2.24 0.94
N MET A 487 11.73 -2.03 1.66
CA MET A 487 12.93 -2.85 1.54
C MET A 487 13.13 -3.69 2.79
N VAL A 488 12.92 -5.00 2.67
CA VAL A 488 13.33 -5.95 3.69
C VAL A 488 14.83 -6.20 3.55
N HIS A 489 15.57 -5.96 4.61
CA HIS A 489 17.01 -5.92 4.55
C HIS A 489 17.63 -6.74 5.69
N ASN A 490 18.48 -7.69 5.28
CA ASN A 490 19.19 -8.56 6.21
C ASN A 490 20.43 -7.84 6.76
N THR A 491 20.52 -7.74 8.10
CA THR A 491 21.61 -7.05 8.81
C THR A 491 22.83 -7.94 9.08
N GLU A 492 22.77 -9.25 8.79
CA GLU A 492 23.84 -10.20 9.13
C GLU A 492 24.86 -10.41 7.99
N ASP A 493 24.56 -9.98 6.76
CA ASP A 493 25.41 -10.24 5.57
C ASP A 493 26.57 -9.25 5.43
N VAL A 494 26.60 -8.18 6.20
CA VAL A 494 27.68 -7.18 6.14
C VAL A 494 28.31 -7.05 7.52
N LYS A 495 29.57 -7.43 7.61
CA LYS A 495 30.39 -7.05 8.76
C LYS A 495 30.68 -5.55 8.63
N GLU A 496 30.06 -4.77 9.49
CA GLU A 496 30.13 -3.31 9.57
C GLU A 496 29.15 -2.56 8.65
N ASP A 497 28.57 -1.49 9.20
CA ASP A 497 27.70 -0.49 8.57
C ASP A 497 28.43 0.37 7.51
N LYS A 498 29.23 -0.24 6.63
CA LYS A 498 29.89 0.52 5.58
C LYS A 498 28.84 0.96 4.56
N GLU A 499 28.57 2.24 4.55
CA GLU A 499 27.72 2.87 3.56
C GLU A 499 28.31 2.69 2.16
N THR A 500 27.49 2.24 1.19
CA THR A 500 27.88 2.11 -0.21
C THR A 500 27.13 3.15 -1.06
N GLU A 501 27.63 3.42 -2.26
CA GLU A 501 26.92 4.31 -3.19
C GLU A 501 25.52 3.78 -3.53
N ASN A 502 25.35 2.46 -3.61
CA ASN A 502 24.00 1.86 -3.75
C ASN A 502 23.09 2.19 -2.55
N SER A 503 23.59 2.14 -1.32
CA SER A 503 22.79 2.46 -0.12
C SER A 503 22.37 3.92 -0.08
N ARG A 504 23.27 4.84 -0.45
CA ARG A 504 22.97 6.27 -0.55
C ARG A 504 21.85 6.55 -1.55
N ILE A 505 21.93 5.92 -2.73
CA ILE A 505 20.89 6.03 -3.75
C ILE A 505 19.55 5.46 -3.24
N ILE A 506 19.54 4.25 -2.64
CA ILE A 506 18.31 3.63 -2.13
C ILE A 506 17.62 4.54 -1.10
N ARG A 507 18.38 5.05 -0.11
CA ARG A 507 17.82 5.93 0.92
C ARG A 507 17.29 7.26 0.37
N SER A 508 17.95 7.82 -0.66
CA SER A 508 17.49 9.05 -1.31
C SER A 508 16.15 8.89 -2.04
N MET A 509 15.72 7.65 -2.32
CA MET A 509 14.43 7.33 -2.94
C MET A 509 13.28 7.15 -1.92
N GLY A 510 13.47 7.43 -0.64
CA GLY A 510 12.40 7.38 0.36
C GLY A 510 11.82 5.99 0.61
N VAL A 511 12.61 4.94 0.44
CA VAL A 511 12.19 3.56 0.69
C VAL A 511 11.99 3.33 2.19
N THR A 512 10.91 2.65 2.57
CA THR A 512 10.69 2.22 3.95
C THR A 512 11.52 0.97 4.22
N GLU A 513 12.50 1.07 5.12
CA GLU A 513 13.40 -0.04 5.46
C GLU A 513 12.84 -0.89 6.61
N ILE A 514 12.86 -2.21 6.46
CA ILE A 514 12.53 -3.20 7.51
C ILE A 514 13.77 -4.07 7.74
N PRO A 515 14.62 -3.73 8.73
CA PRO A 515 15.78 -4.54 9.08
C PRO A 515 15.35 -5.85 9.76
N CYS A 516 16.02 -6.96 9.45
CA CYS A 516 15.74 -8.27 10.04
C CYS A 516 16.99 -9.17 10.07
N LYS A 517 16.93 -10.27 10.82
CA LYS A 517 17.90 -11.36 10.74
C LYS A 517 17.51 -12.33 9.62
N LYS A 518 18.46 -13.17 9.18
CA LYS A 518 18.20 -14.20 8.17
C LYS A 518 17.05 -15.14 8.50
N THR A 519 16.88 -15.44 9.79
CA THR A 519 15.82 -16.32 10.28
C THR A 519 14.44 -15.64 10.33
N GLU A 520 14.40 -14.31 10.23
CA GLU A 520 13.20 -13.48 10.42
C GLU A 520 12.69 -12.88 9.09
N ILE A 521 13.30 -13.24 7.95
CA ILE A 521 12.97 -12.65 6.63
C ILE A 521 11.49 -12.83 6.29
N ALA A 522 10.94 -14.04 6.50
CA ALA A 522 9.54 -14.31 6.18
C ALA A 522 8.58 -13.44 7.01
N ASP A 523 8.87 -13.25 8.29
CA ASP A 523 8.07 -12.41 9.19
C ASP A 523 8.19 -10.93 8.81
N ALA A 524 9.39 -10.47 8.45
CA ALA A 524 9.62 -9.10 7.99
C ALA A 524 8.89 -8.80 6.67
N VAL A 525 8.90 -9.74 5.72
CA VAL A 525 8.11 -9.63 4.48
C VAL A 525 6.62 -9.62 4.78
N GLN A 526 6.14 -10.50 5.68
CA GLN A 526 4.74 -10.51 6.07
C GLN A 526 4.33 -9.19 6.72
N LYS A 527 5.19 -8.61 7.58
CA LYS A 527 4.99 -7.29 8.17
C LYS A 527 4.84 -6.21 7.10
N ALA A 528 5.73 -6.19 6.09
CA ALA A 528 5.64 -5.25 4.97
C ALA A 528 4.33 -5.41 4.19
N VAL A 529 3.91 -6.65 3.93
CA VAL A 529 2.63 -6.96 3.26
C VAL A 529 1.45 -6.42 4.07
N ASP A 530 1.44 -6.67 5.38
CA ASP A 530 0.35 -6.25 6.26
C ASP A 530 0.28 -4.71 6.33
N GLU A 531 1.40 -4.03 6.53
CA GLU A 531 1.45 -2.56 6.57
C GLU A 531 0.98 -1.90 5.27
N LEU A 532 1.37 -2.45 4.11
CA LEU A 532 0.93 -1.93 2.81
C LEU A 532 -0.56 -2.18 2.58
N ARG A 533 -1.08 -3.36 2.98
CA ARG A 533 -2.52 -3.65 2.90
C ARG A 533 -3.35 -2.76 3.81
N GLU A 534 -2.83 -2.40 4.98
CA GLU A 534 -3.49 -1.45 5.88
C GLU A 534 -3.57 -0.05 5.27
N LYS A 535 -2.60 0.32 4.43
CA LYS A 535 -2.61 1.58 3.66
C LYS A 535 -3.49 1.53 2.40
N GLY A 536 -4.20 0.43 2.16
CA GLY A 536 -5.04 0.26 0.98
C GLY A 536 -4.28 -0.10 -0.28
N CYS A 537 -3.06 -0.61 -0.14
CA CYS A 537 -2.24 -1.04 -1.26
C CYS A 537 -2.34 -2.55 -1.48
N LYS A 538 -2.15 -2.98 -2.72
CA LYS A 538 -1.96 -4.38 -3.11
C LYS A 538 -0.46 -4.64 -3.35
N PRO A 539 0.26 -5.21 -2.38
CA PRO A 539 1.70 -5.33 -2.44
C PRO A 539 2.17 -6.42 -3.39
N TYR A 540 3.22 -6.10 -4.16
CA TYR A 540 3.98 -7.01 -5.00
C TYR A 540 5.33 -7.33 -4.34
N TYR A 541 5.53 -8.56 -3.89
CA TYR A 541 6.84 -9.00 -3.41
C TYR A 541 7.63 -9.66 -4.56
N ILE A 542 8.82 -9.14 -4.87
CA ILE A 542 9.61 -9.55 -6.05
C ILE A 542 10.00 -11.04 -6.08
N TYR A 543 9.93 -11.75 -4.96
CA TYR A 543 10.20 -13.20 -4.90
C TYR A 543 8.94 -14.05 -4.72
N GLY A 544 7.73 -13.47 -4.83
CA GLY A 544 6.46 -14.18 -4.76
C GLY A 544 5.89 -14.27 -3.35
N ASN A 545 5.89 -15.46 -2.73
CA ASN A 545 5.38 -15.62 -1.38
C ASN A 545 6.40 -15.20 -0.30
N THR A 546 6.00 -15.15 0.95
CA THR A 546 6.86 -14.72 2.07
C THR A 546 8.09 -15.62 2.30
N ARG A 547 8.10 -16.83 1.71
CA ARG A 547 9.25 -17.72 1.72
C ARG A 547 10.23 -17.46 0.57
N GLY A 548 9.89 -16.51 -0.32
CA GLY A 548 10.71 -16.14 -1.46
C GLY A 548 10.60 -17.12 -2.63
N GLU A 549 9.40 -17.63 -2.91
CA GLU A 549 9.12 -18.60 -3.96
C GLU A 549 7.94 -18.15 -4.83
N GLY A 550 7.98 -18.49 -6.11
CA GLY A 550 6.88 -18.35 -7.05
C GLY A 550 7.05 -17.28 -8.13
N ARG A 551 8.14 -16.48 -8.09
CA ARG A 551 8.45 -15.48 -9.14
C ARG A 551 9.87 -15.59 -9.70
N GLU A 552 10.50 -16.74 -9.55
CA GLU A 552 11.85 -17.00 -10.07
C GLU A 552 11.90 -16.92 -11.60
N TRP A 553 10.80 -17.21 -12.27
CA TRP A 553 10.65 -17.16 -13.73
C TRP A 553 10.67 -15.72 -14.28
N VAL A 554 10.22 -14.71 -13.52
CA VAL A 554 10.12 -13.31 -13.98
C VAL A 554 11.48 -12.76 -14.44
N PRO A 555 12.55 -12.78 -13.61
CA PRO A 555 13.87 -12.33 -14.07
C PRO A 555 14.53 -13.29 -15.09
N MET A 556 14.11 -14.56 -15.16
CA MET A 556 14.60 -15.49 -16.17
C MET A 556 14.13 -15.10 -17.58
N GLU A 557 12.87 -14.68 -17.73
CA GLU A 557 12.30 -14.25 -19.01
C GLU A 557 13.15 -13.13 -19.64
N ALA A 558 13.62 -12.17 -18.84
CA ALA A 558 14.48 -11.11 -19.31
C ALA A 558 15.77 -11.64 -19.97
N TYR A 559 16.37 -12.68 -19.39
CA TYR A 559 17.64 -13.20 -19.90
C TYR A 559 17.48 -14.32 -20.92
N ARG A 560 16.33 -14.92 -21.04
CA ARG A 560 15.95 -15.70 -22.22
C ARG A 560 15.90 -14.79 -23.47
N GLU A 561 15.28 -13.62 -23.35
CA GLU A 561 15.26 -12.62 -24.43
C GLU A 561 16.66 -12.09 -24.78
N VAL A 562 17.51 -11.83 -23.76
CA VAL A 562 18.91 -11.42 -23.99
C VAL A 562 19.72 -12.50 -24.69
N TYR A 563 19.43 -13.77 -24.43
CA TYR A 563 20.09 -14.86 -25.20
C TYR A 563 19.76 -14.76 -26.68
N GLN A 564 18.50 -14.55 -27.04
CA GLN A 564 18.09 -14.34 -28.44
C GLN A 564 18.72 -13.08 -29.04
N GLU A 565 18.84 -11.99 -28.24
CA GLU A 565 19.56 -10.76 -28.63
C GLU A 565 21.02 -11.09 -28.98
N ILE A 566 21.73 -11.88 -28.15
CA ILE A 566 23.10 -12.33 -28.41
C ILE A 566 23.18 -13.11 -29.70
N CYS A 567 22.31 -14.09 -29.95
CA CYS A 567 22.24 -14.87 -31.18
C CYS A 567 22.03 -14.00 -32.44
N CYS A 568 21.22 -12.95 -32.33
CA CYS A 568 21.01 -11.98 -33.40
C CYS A 568 22.27 -11.14 -33.66
N GLN A 569 22.98 -10.73 -32.61
CA GLN A 569 24.22 -9.97 -32.72
C GLN A 569 25.36 -10.80 -33.29
N GLU A 570 25.47 -12.08 -32.91
CA GLU A 570 26.44 -13.02 -33.52
C GLU A 570 26.26 -13.13 -35.03
N ARG A 571 25.04 -13.27 -35.50
CA ARG A 571 24.72 -13.30 -36.94
C ARG A 571 25.13 -12.00 -37.64
N LYS A 572 24.87 -10.83 -37.01
CA LYS A 572 25.28 -9.52 -37.54
C LYS A 572 26.82 -9.36 -37.59
N MET A 573 27.52 -9.92 -36.58
CA MET A 573 28.99 -9.84 -36.47
C MET A 573 29.74 -10.91 -37.25
N GLY A 574 29.07 -11.95 -37.70
CA GLY A 574 29.73 -13.15 -38.30
C GLY A 574 30.60 -13.89 -37.30
N THR A 575 30.27 -13.86 -36.01
CA THR A 575 31.09 -14.43 -34.93
C THR A 575 30.19 -15.29 -34.04
N HIS A 576 30.64 -16.50 -33.72
CA HIS A 576 29.97 -17.36 -32.74
C HIS A 576 30.78 -17.39 -31.45
N PHE A 577 30.12 -17.30 -30.28
CA PHE A 577 30.77 -17.38 -28.96
C PHE A 577 30.70 -18.81 -28.43
N ASP A 578 31.89 -19.42 -28.23
CA ASP A 578 32.00 -20.77 -27.67
C ASP A 578 31.61 -20.81 -26.18
N TYR A 579 31.87 -19.70 -25.46
CA TYR A 579 31.62 -19.55 -24.03
C TYR A 579 30.94 -18.22 -23.73
N ILE A 580 29.98 -18.25 -22.82
CA ILE A 580 29.42 -17.06 -22.17
C ILE A 580 29.71 -17.15 -20.67
N PHE A 581 30.46 -16.20 -20.14
CA PHE A 581 30.76 -16.10 -18.72
C PHE A 581 29.97 -14.95 -18.06
N LEU A 582 29.57 -15.13 -16.79
CA LEU A 582 28.87 -14.11 -16.01
C LEU A 582 29.11 -14.29 -14.53
N ALA A 583 28.90 -13.18 -13.77
CA ALA A 583 28.76 -13.23 -12.32
C ALA A 583 27.41 -13.87 -11.94
N SER A 584 27.44 -14.92 -11.13
CA SER A 584 26.24 -15.66 -10.73
C SER A 584 26.10 -15.68 -9.20
N SER A 585 25.04 -15.01 -8.68
CA SER A 585 24.71 -14.93 -7.26
C SER A 585 23.33 -15.52 -6.97
N THR A 586 22.24 -14.86 -7.40
CA THR A 586 20.87 -15.39 -7.29
C THR A 586 20.57 -16.49 -8.31
N ASN A 587 21.41 -16.63 -9.33
CA ASN A 587 21.36 -17.56 -10.45
C ASN A 587 20.29 -17.27 -11.53
N ALA A 588 19.40 -16.29 -11.34
CA ALA A 588 18.33 -16.00 -12.30
C ALA A 588 18.85 -15.61 -13.70
N THR A 589 19.93 -14.79 -13.80
CA THR A 589 20.55 -14.42 -15.08
C THR A 589 21.05 -15.63 -15.83
N GLN A 590 21.78 -16.52 -15.14
CA GLN A 590 22.31 -17.75 -15.76
C GLN A 590 21.18 -18.71 -16.15
N SER A 591 20.15 -18.84 -15.30
CA SER A 591 18.98 -19.67 -15.60
C SER A 591 18.24 -19.18 -16.85
N GLY A 592 18.08 -17.86 -17.01
CA GLY A 592 17.46 -17.28 -18.21
C GLY A 592 18.26 -17.50 -19.48
N LEU A 593 19.61 -17.29 -19.45
CA LEU A 593 20.47 -17.58 -20.58
C LEU A 593 20.44 -19.08 -20.97
N LEU A 594 20.43 -19.97 -19.96
CA LEU A 594 20.31 -21.40 -20.19
C LEU A 594 18.95 -21.79 -20.78
N ALA A 595 17.86 -21.16 -20.32
CA ALA A 595 16.54 -21.39 -20.92
C ALA A 595 16.54 -21.03 -22.41
N GLY A 596 17.07 -19.84 -22.77
CA GLY A 596 17.19 -19.43 -24.17
C GLY A 596 18.12 -20.39 -25.01
N SER A 597 19.26 -20.84 -24.43
CA SER A 597 20.14 -21.79 -25.06
C SER A 597 19.48 -23.14 -25.34
N LEU A 598 18.70 -23.64 -24.38
CA LEU A 598 17.95 -24.90 -24.52
C LEU A 598 16.83 -24.80 -25.56
N GLU A 599 16.15 -23.66 -25.64
CA GLU A 599 15.12 -23.40 -26.65
C GLU A 599 15.68 -23.34 -28.06
N GLU A 600 16.87 -22.71 -28.25
CA GLU A 600 17.56 -22.63 -29.56
C GLU A 600 18.29 -23.94 -29.92
N GLY A 601 18.36 -24.91 -29.01
CA GLY A 601 19.14 -26.16 -29.23
C GLY A 601 20.63 -25.92 -29.32
N ASP A 602 21.15 -24.89 -28.68
CA ASP A 602 22.53 -24.45 -28.74
C ASP A 602 23.46 -25.26 -27.79
N GLU A 603 24.66 -25.59 -28.24
CA GLU A 603 25.62 -26.40 -27.50
C GLU A 603 26.74 -25.58 -26.82
N ARG A 604 26.67 -24.24 -26.84
CA ARG A 604 27.68 -23.38 -26.19
C ARG A 604 27.69 -23.53 -24.68
N ASN A 605 28.82 -23.21 -24.09
CA ASN A 605 29.03 -23.27 -22.65
C ASN A 605 28.64 -21.95 -21.97
N ILE A 606 27.66 -21.99 -21.07
CA ILE A 606 27.26 -20.84 -20.23
C ILE A 606 27.75 -21.06 -18.81
N VAL A 607 28.86 -20.40 -18.45
CA VAL A 607 29.59 -20.62 -17.20
C VAL A 607 29.27 -19.50 -16.18
N GLY A 608 28.63 -19.85 -15.08
CA GLY A 608 28.42 -18.97 -13.94
C GLY A 608 29.59 -19.03 -12.97
N ILE A 609 30.28 -17.90 -12.79
CA ILE A 609 31.28 -17.74 -11.74
C ILE A 609 30.56 -17.28 -10.49
N SER A 610 30.59 -18.08 -9.44
CA SER A 610 29.92 -17.74 -8.16
C SER A 610 30.60 -16.57 -7.46
N VAL A 611 29.77 -15.70 -6.90
CA VAL A 611 30.23 -14.61 -6.01
C VAL A 611 29.71 -14.76 -4.58
N SER A 612 28.86 -15.78 -4.31
CA SER A 612 28.23 -15.91 -2.98
C SER A 612 27.77 -17.33 -2.60
N ARG A 613 27.48 -18.22 -3.56
CA ARG A 613 26.89 -19.55 -3.31
C ARG A 613 27.91 -20.65 -3.56
N ASN A 614 27.84 -21.75 -2.79
CA ASN A 614 28.59 -22.94 -3.13
C ASN A 614 28.02 -23.62 -4.39
N GLU A 615 28.86 -24.38 -5.08
CA GLU A 615 28.53 -25.01 -6.35
C GLU A 615 27.29 -25.90 -6.29
N THR A 616 27.21 -26.77 -5.27
CA THR A 616 26.08 -27.71 -5.10
C THR A 616 24.75 -26.97 -5.00
N ARG A 617 24.69 -25.91 -4.18
CA ARG A 617 23.48 -25.10 -4.01
C ARG A 617 23.16 -24.30 -5.29
N GLY A 618 24.17 -23.74 -5.94
CA GLY A 618 24.01 -22.97 -7.19
C GLY A 618 23.40 -23.83 -8.29
N LYS A 619 23.99 -25.01 -8.56
CA LYS A 619 23.47 -25.97 -9.56
C LYS A 619 22.04 -26.42 -9.26
N LYS A 620 21.73 -26.71 -7.97
CA LYS A 620 20.37 -27.08 -7.55
C LYS A 620 19.36 -25.98 -7.82
N VAL A 621 19.71 -24.71 -7.52
CA VAL A 621 18.82 -23.57 -7.76
C VAL A 621 18.58 -23.37 -9.25
N ILE A 622 19.64 -23.42 -10.09
CA ILE A 622 19.50 -23.29 -11.53
C ILE A 622 18.61 -24.40 -12.11
N ALA A 623 18.82 -25.65 -11.68
CA ALA A 623 18.01 -26.77 -12.14
C ALA A 623 16.52 -26.58 -11.77
N ARG A 624 16.22 -26.20 -10.54
CA ARG A 624 14.86 -25.91 -10.10
C ARG A 624 14.24 -24.78 -10.92
N ASN A 625 14.96 -23.69 -11.12
CA ASN A 625 14.47 -22.54 -11.88
C ASN A 625 14.11 -22.95 -13.32
N LEU A 626 14.91 -23.79 -13.97
CA LEU A 626 14.63 -24.31 -15.31
C LEU A 626 13.43 -25.25 -15.34
N GLU A 627 13.30 -26.13 -14.34
CA GLU A 627 12.16 -27.03 -14.20
C GLU A 627 10.84 -26.24 -14.02
N GLU A 628 10.82 -25.24 -13.13
CA GLU A 628 9.66 -24.37 -12.89
C GLU A 628 9.32 -23.52 -14.13
N TYR A 629 10.33 -22.97 -14.79
CA TYR A 629 10.16 -22.20 -16.03
C TYR A 629 9.51 -23.04 -17.14
N ALA A 630 10.04 -24.26 -17.35
CA ALA A 630 9.51 -25.18 -18.34
C ALA A 630 8.05 -25.59 -18.03
N GLN A 631 7.75 -25.85 -16.77
CA GLN A 631 6.38 -26.17 -16.34
C GLN A 631 5.42 -25.00 -16.64
N MET A 632 5.81 -23.76 -16.33
CA MET A 632 5.01 -22.57 -16.57
C MET A 632 4.74 -22.35 -18.06
N HIS A 633 5.74 -22.52 -18.90
CA HIS A 633 5.64 -22.36 -20.35
C HIS A 633 5.13 -23.61 -21.08
N LYS A 634 4.78 -24.68 -20.33
CA LYS A 634 4.32 -25.98 -20.89
C LYS A 634 5.30 -26.55 -21.92
N SER A 635 6.61 -26.32 -21.70
CA SER A 635 7.70 -26.82 -22.51
C SER A 635 8.37 -28.04 -21.84
N SER A 636 9.19 -28.81 -22.59
CA SER A 636 9.93 -29.97 -22.08
C SER A 636 11.43 -29.68 -22.06
N LEU A 637 12.07 -29.99 -20.94
CA LEU A 637 13.53 -29.95 -20.86
C LEU A 637 14.15 -31.22 -21.44
N PRO A 638 15.33 -31.15 -22.13
CA PRO A 638 16.11 -32.33 -22.51
C PRO A 638 16.49 -33.17 -21.28
N GLN A 639 16.57 -34.48 -21.42
CA GLN A 639 16.93 -35.38 -20.30
C GLN A 639 18.24 -35.02 -19.61
N ASN A 640 19.22 -34.52 -20.37
CA ASN A 640 20.57 -34.17 -19.92
C ASN A 640 20.73 -32.68 -19.59
N PHE A 641 19.67 -31.89 -19.46
CA PHE A 641 19.79 -30.44 -19.24
C PHE A 641 20.65 -30.08 -18.01
N LYS A 642 20.69 -30.95 -16.97
CA LYS A 642 21.50 -30.72 -15.77
C LYS A 642 23.01 -30.76 -16.05
N GLU A 643 23.43 -31.44 -17.07
CA GLU A 643 24.85 -31.51 -17.49
C GLU A 643 25.31 -30.19 -18.14
N LYS A 644 24.37 -29.41 -18.69
CA LYS A 644 24.64 -28.09 -19.25
C LYS A 644 24.80 -26.98 -18.20
N ILE A 645 24.52 -27.29 -16.91
CA ILE A 645 24.66 -26.32 -15.82
C ILE A 645 26.13 -26.23 -15.39
N LEU A 646 26.86 -25.30 -16.00
CA LEU A 646 28.24 -25.00 -15.63
C LEU A 646 28.24 -23.84 -14.61
N PHE A 647 28.44 -24.18 -13.34
CA PHE A 647 28.51 -23.24 -12.24
C PHE A 647 29.64 -23.65 -11.31
N THR A 648 30.54 -22.72 -10.96
CA THR A 648 31.69 -22.99 -10.10
C THR A 648 31.84 -21.95 -9.00
N ASP A 649 32.27 -22.38 -7.83
CA ASP A 649 32.60 -21.55 -6.65
C ASP A 649 34.12 -21.50 -6.37
N GLN A 650 34.94 -22.16 -7.21
CA GLN A 650 36.42 -22.21 -7.05
C GLN A 650 37.07 -20.83 -7.03
N TYR A 651 36.46 -19.86 -7.73
CA TYR A 651 36.98 -18.50 -7.88
C TYR A 651 36.26 -17.48 -7.04
N MET A 652 35.48 -17.93 -6.06
CA MET A 652 34.63 -17.05 -5.19
C MET A 652 35.48 -16.24 -4.19
N GLU A 653 36.75 -16.61 -4.00
CA GLU A 653 37.66 -15.99 -3.05
C GLU A 653 37.13 -16.12 -1.59
N ASN A 654 37.16 -15.04 -0.79
CA ASN A 654 36.72 -15.05 0.61
C ASN A 654 35.21 -14.83 0.79
N GLY A 655 34.40 -14.88 -0.30
CA GLY A 655 32.96 -14.77 -0.27
C GLY A 655 32.40 -13.42 -0.74
N TYR A 656 31.14 -13.18 -0.42
CA TYR A 656 30.41 -11.99 -0.87
C TYR A 656 30.98 -10.70 -0.28
N GLY A 657 31.16 -9.66 -1.11
CA GLY A 657 31.66 -8.35 -0.70
C GLY A 657 33.16 -8.29 -0.42
N THR A 658 33.90 -9.40 -0.62
CA THR A 658 35.37 -9.46 -0.50
C THR A 658 36.03 -9.67 -1.85
N TYR A 659 37.27 -9.29 -2.01
CA TYR A 659 38.05 -9.47 -3.23
C TYR A 659 39.55 -9.57 -2.94
N SER A 660 40.29 -10.18 -3.85
CA SER A 660 41.75 -10.35 -3.77
C SER A 660 42.48 -9.18 -4.44
N GLN A 661 43.79 -9.11 -4.19
CA GLN A 661 44.66 -8.16 -4.88
C GLN A 661 44.67 -8.42 -6.40
N ASP A 662 44.66 -9.70 -6.85
CA ASP A 662 44.56 -10.05 -8.26
C ASP A 662 43.31 -9.44 -8.90
N THR A 663 42.18 -9.55 -8.25
CA THR A 663 40.92 -8.95 -8.71
C THR A 663 41.01 -7.42 -8.77
N ALA A 664 41.59 -6.77 -7.76
CA ALA A 664 41.79 -5.31 -7.75
C ALA A 664 42.71 -4.85 -8.90
N ASP A 665 43.82 -5.57 -9.14
CA ASP A 665 44.75 -5.25 -10.22
C ASP A 665 44.14 -5.45 -11.60
N LEU A 666 43.30 -6.48 -11.74
CA LEU A 666 42.58 -6.74 -12.97
C LEU A 666 41.51 -5.65 -13.25
N ILE A 667 40.75 -5.21 -12.24
CA ILE A 667 39.78 -4.10 -12.37
C ILE A 667 40.50 -2.84 -12.88
N ARG A 668 41.65 -2.48 -12.30
CA ARG A 668 42.46 -1.34 -12.75
C ARG A 668 42.96 -1.51 -14.18
N SER A 669 43.46 -2.71 -14.53
CA SER A 669 43.96 -3.02 -15.86
C SER A 669 42.87 -2.86 -16.93
N ILE A 670 41.72 -3.47 -16.73
CA ILE A 670 40.57 -3.36 -17.64
C ILE A 670 40.07 -1.93 -17.75
N TYR A 671 39.99 -1.19 -16.64
CA TYR A 671 39.58 0.21 -16.70
C TYR A 671 40.57 1.06 -17.50
N ARG A 672 41.89 0.87 -17.30
CA ARG A 672 42.91 1.63 -18.01
C ARG A 672 43.03 1.27 -19.49
N SER A 673 42.84 -0.01 -19.85
CA SER A 673 42.98 -0.47 -21.23
C SER A 673 41.72 -0.31 -22.08
N GLU A 674 40.54 -0.50 -21.47
CA GLU A 674 39.26 -0.58 -22.17
C GLU A 674 38.30 0.56 -21.82
N GLY A 675 38.55 1.30 -20.73
CA GLY A 675 37.62 2.31 -20.16
C GLY A 675 36.36 1.70 -19.55
N ILE A 676 36.39 0.42 -19.16
CA ILE A 676 35.22 -0.32 -18.65
C ILE A 676 35.32 -0.47 -17.15
N PRO A 677 34.38 0.09 -16.37
CA PRO A 677 34.34 -0.04 -14.92
C PRO A 677 33.85 -1.44 -14.53
N LEU A 678 34.62 -2.22 -13.81
CA LEU A 678 34.21 -3.46 -13.18
C LEU A 678 34.13 -3.26 -11.67
N ASP A 679 33.05 -3.74 -11.03
CA ASP A 679 32.90 -3.64 -9.58
C ASP A 679 33.60 -4.80 -8.83
N MET A 680 33.97 -4.56 -7.58
CA MET A 680 34.69 -5.51 -6.75
C MET A 680 33.84 -6.66 -6.21
N THR A 681 32.52 -6.53 -6.19
CA THR A 681 31.60 -7.52 -5.59
C THR A 681 31.19 -8.59 -6.61
N TYR A 682 30.91 -8.19 -7.84
CA TYR A 682 30.32 -9.04 -8.88
C TYR A 682 31.22 -9.18 -10.11
N THR A 683 31.34 -8.11 -10.92
CA THR A 683 31.88 -8.20 -12.27
C THR A 683 33.38 -8.36 -12.30
N GLY A 684 34.13 -7.68 -11.45
CA GLY A 684 35.61 -7.83 -11.37
C GLY A 684 36.00 -9.22 -10.90
N LYS A 685 35.35 -9.72 -9.84
CA LYS A 685 35.58 -11.09 -9.35
C LYS A 685 35.26 -12.15 -10.41
N ALA A 686 34.11 -12.02 -11.07
CA ALA A 686 33.70 -12.97 -12.08
C ALA A 686 34.60 -12.92 -13.33
N PHE A 687 35.09 -11.74 -13.72
CA PHE A 687 36.03 -11.60 -14.83
C PHE A 687 37.41 -12.23 -14.48
N CYS A 688 37.89 -11.99 -13.25
CA CYS A 688 39.12 -12.67 -12.76
C CYS A 688 38.94 -14.18 -12.72
N GLY A 689 37.78 -14.67 -12.23
CA GLY A 689 37.44 -16.09 -12.21
C GLY A 689 37.31 -16.69 -13.62
N MET A 690 36.79 -15.96 -14.59
CA MET A 690 36.79 -16.38 -16.00
C MET A 690 38.22 -16.62 -16.54
N VAL A 691 39.13 -15.68 -16.28
CA VAL A 691 40.53 -15.82 -16.75
C VAL A 691 41.17 -17.06 -16.13
N LYS A 692 41.06 -17.24 -14.81
CA LYS A 692 41.58 -18.43 -14.11
C LYS A 692 40.92 -19.72 -14.58
N TYR A 693 39.59 -19.71 -14.81
CA TYR A 693 38.85 -20.87 -15.34
C TYR A 693 39.40 -21.31 -16.73
N LEU A 694 39.62 -20.34 -17.63
CA LEU A 694 40.15 -20.62 -18.96
C LEU A 694 41.58 -21.21 -18.91
N GLU A 695 42.40 -20.74 -17.96
CA GLU A 695 43.77 -21.28 -17.72
C GLU A 695 43.72 -22.70 -17.17
N ASP A 696 42.97 -22.94 -16.09
CA ASP A 696 42.86 -24.22 -15.41
C ASP A 696 42.33 -25.34 -16.34
N HIS A 697 41.38 -24.98 -17.22
CA HIS A 697 40.78 -25.93 -18.17
C HIS A 697 41.50 -25.94 -19.55
N GLN A 698 42.65 -25.22 -19.68
CA GLN A 698 43.46 -25.15 -20.91
C GLN A 698 42.63 -24.76 -22.15
N ILE A 699 41.64 -23.89 -22.01
CA ILE A 699 40.77 -23.44 -23.10
C ILE A 699 41.51 -22.40 -23.93
N ARG A 700 41.70 -22.68 -25.24
CA ARG A 700 42.43 -21.85 -26.18
C ARG A 700 41.71 -21.77 -27.53
N ASN A 701 41.98 -20.74 -28.32
CA ASN A 701 41.38 -20.48 -29.64
C ASN A 701 39.86 -20.40 -29.63
N LYS A 702 39.29 -19.81 -28.60
CA LYS A 702 37.86 -19.68 -28.44
C LYS A 702 37.43 -18.23 -28.46
N ASN A 703 36.21 -18.00 -28.92
CA ASN A 703 35.53 -16.71 -28.75
C ASN A 703 34.82 -16.73 -27.41
N ILE A 704 35.24 -15.87 -26.51
CA ILE A 704 34.76 -15.79 -25.14
C ILE A 704 33.93 -14.51 -24.95
N LEU A 705 32.66 -14.64 -24.61
CA LEU A 705 31.80 -13.51 -24.26
C LEU A 705 31.69 -13.40 -22.75
N PHE A 706 32.02 -12.26 -22.18
CA PHE A 706 31.73 -11.93 -20.80
C PHE A 706 30.48 -11.03 -20.73
N LEU A 707 29.51 -11.44 -19.96
CA LEU A 707 28.33 -10.61 -19.68
C LEU A 707 28.62 -9.63 -18.54
N HIS A 708 28.79 -8.36 -18.87
CA HIS A 708 28.99 -7.29 -17.89
C HIS A 708 27.67 -6.92 -17.23
N THR A 709 27.41 -7.50 -16.07
CA THR A 709 26.11 -7.39 -15.37
C THR A 709 25.88 -6.04 -14.65
N GLY A 710 26.75 -5.04 -14.82
CA GLY A 710 26.63 -3.73 -14.19
C GLY A 710 27.48 -3.59 -12.93
N GLY A 711 27.04 -2.77 -11.98
CA GLY A 711 27.76 -2.51 -10.72
C GLY A 711 28.56 -1.20 -10.72
N THR A 712 28.29 -0.29 -11.65
CA THR A 712 28.97 1.00 -11.76
C THR A 712 29.03 1.81 -10.46
N PRO A 713 27.96 1.93 -9.64
CA PRO A 713 28.08 2.62 -8.35
C PRO A 713 29.09 1.96 -7.40
N LEU A 714 29.16 0.63 -7.37
CA LEU A 714 30.13 -0.10 -6.54
C LEU A 714 31.58 0.03 -7.06
N PHE A 715 31.76 0.43 -8.32
CA PHE A 715 33.09 0.81 -8.83
C PHE A 715 33.58 2.13 -8.21
N PHE A 716 32.68 3.07 -7.91
CA PHE A 716 33.06 4.30 -7.18
C PHE A 716 33.49 3.99 -5.74
N ASP A 717 32.82 3.05 -5.06
CA ASP A 717 33.27 2.58 -3.73
C ASP A 717 34.69 1.99 -3.81
N PHE A 718 35.03 1.27 -4.92
CA PHE A 718 36.37 0.75 -5.16
C PHE A 718 37.39 1.86 -5.37
N LEU A 719 37.07 2.90 -6.15
CA LEU A 719 37.98 4.04 -6.37
C LEU A 719 38.30 4.78 -5.08
N GLU A 720 37.31 4.97 -4.21
CA GLU A 720 37.49 5.62 -2.91
C GLU A 720 38.44 4.81 -2.02
N GLU A 721 38.26 3.48 -1.95
CA GLU A 721 39.09 2.59 -1.13
C GLU A 721 40.55 2.56 -1.57
N TYR A 722 40.83 2.69 -2.86
CA TYR A 722 42.18 2.63 -3.43
C TYR A 722 42.84 3.99 -3.69
N ASN A 723 42.18 5.11 -3.30
CA ASN A 723 42.69 6.48 -3.57
C ASN A 723 43.12 6.68 -5.04
N LEU A 724 42.33 6.20 -6.00
CA LEU A 724 42.59 6.28 -7.44
C LEU A 724 41.97 7.53 -8.05
#